data_edc50745a278041e5a7c2c6af49752ee
#
_entry.id   edc50745a278041e5a7c2c6af49752ee
#
_cell.length_a   1.000
_cell.length_b   1.000
_cell.length_c   1.000
_cell.angle_alpha   90.00
_cell.angle_beta   90.00
_cell.angle_gamma   90.00
#
_symmetry.space_group_name_H-M   'P 1'
#
loop_
_entity.id
_entity.type
_entity.pdbx_description
1 polymer ?
#
loop_
_entity_poly.entity_id
_entity_poly.type
_entity_poly.pdbx_seq_one_letter_code
_entity_poly.pdbx_strand_id
1 'polypeptide(L)'
;RGDILTDIDLTSALAFHKAAGAAATLVVTRVGDPREHALVDVGEDGRVTGLMDKPGWAQAATDTADTGVYILETDLLRTWPDDPQMDFLHGLFPQMIKDGLPVYAYEDDGYWNDLRDIPSYLNAQRDILEGRVRTELHPADGVLTGGTKPTGSYSITPPVYIGADVRIGAGAQIGPFAVLDDGCHVGHNAKIRGSVLLPSAYAGDRSSMTGALVCHGASVRRGASLFEGVVLGAGSVVGEYASVSPDVRIWPDKKVESNCCQRENLHSGHQQLFQFDENGLTGETGVELTPEFCARLGAAIGSLARGEKVAVGCSHDKAASVMKMALVSGILSAGGLVWDFGTCIDPQFDYFVNFSLIRTGVYIAGGPRGAVRLSTSGGLPAPRSLERAVESRLSTGDFARAGWDSLREPTDMSGMRQLYRQELISLAPDGLSGMKAEVRGSDLEPVKLLSSVLSTIGCAMDGGLRLHLGADGRRLSVFDPVAGYVWPERVLAMNCLIELKTGGDLALPYDAPLAIDQLAASYGSQVKRYLSCPSDESDRDARRLAANQPWTRDGLMMAVRLLNWLKRTRSSISGLLEELPAFAVTAKTVPCSANPGQVLQKLNGGRRDSMGEGSRFRLPSGIVLVRPSKRGKSLILVAEAQDSESAAELCGELEQKLGTVFLDIGEEKQ
;
A
#
# COMPACT_ATOMS: atom_id res chain seq x y z
N ARG A 1 31.80 -27.65 -4.58
CA ARG A 1 30.83 -26.58 -4.39
C ARG A 1 31.44 -25.51 -3.51
N GLY A 2 31.03 -24.26 -3.69
CA GLY A 2 31.55 -23.12 -2.93
C GLY A 2 30.54 -22.52 -1.94
N ASP A 3 29.39 -23.15 -1.80
CA ASP A 3 28.25 -22.75 -0.98
C ASP A 3 28.02 -23.72 0.21
N ILE A 4 29.09 -24.35 0.70
CA ILE A 4 29.06 -25.29 1.84
C ILE A 4 29.96 -24.78 2.96
N LEU A 5 29.55 -25.01 4.21
CA LEU A 5 30.40 -24.92 5.39
C LEU A 5 30.80 -26.32 5.83
N THR A 6 32.09 -26.59 5.89
CA THR A 6 32.60 -27.93 6.22
C THR A 6 33.98 -27.88 6.88
N ASP A 7 34.26 -28.85 7.73
CA ASP A 7 35.58 -29.12 8.29
C ASP A 7 36.09 -30.52 7.96
N ILE A 8 35.59 -31.12 6.88
CA ILE A 8 36.00 -32.43 6.33
C ILE A 8 37.51 -32.45 6.11
N ASP A 9 38.15 -33.57 6.47
CA ASP A 9 39.60 -33.75 6.25
C ASP A 9 39.91 -34.17 4.79
N LEU A 10 40.17 -33.13 3.98
CA LEU A 10 40.52 -33.31 2.58
C LEU A 10 41.85 -34.09 2.38
N THR A 11 42.75 -34.09 3.39
CA THR A 11 44.01 -34.83 3.32
C THR A 11 43.76 -36.32 3.40
N SER A 12 42.91 -36.73 4.32
CA SER A 12 42.49 -38.13 4.46
C SER A 12 41.70 -38.62 3.25
N ALA A 13 40.79 -37.78 2.74
CA ALA A 13 40.03 -38.09 1.51
C ALA A 13 40.95 -38.27 0.29
N LEU A 14 41.98 -37.44 0.14
CA LEU A 14 42.99 -37.60 -0.94
C LEU A 14 43.85 -38.83 -0.76
N ALA A 15 44.22 -39.17 0.47
CA ALA A 15 44.97 -40.44 0.74
C ALA A 15 44.15 -41.67 0.38
N PHE A 16 42.87 -41.66 0.73
CA PHE A 16 41.92 -42.71 0.32
C PHE A 16 41.81 -42.82 -1.20
N HIS A 17 41.62 -41.70 -1.90
CA HIS A 17 41.52 -41.66 -3.36
C HIS A 17 42.71 -42.33 -4.04
N LYS A 18 43.94 -42.02 -3.59
CA LYS A 18 45.18 -42.64 -4.11
C LYS A 18 45.30 -44.10 -3.76
N ALA A 19 44.93 -44.50 -2.53
CA ALA A 19 45.01 -45.87 -2.08
C ALA A 19 44.02 -46.79 -2.82
N ALA A 20 42.82 -46.30 -3.10
CA ALA A 20 41.78 -46.99 -3.85
C ALA A 20 42.06 -47.04 -5.36
N GLY A 21 43.03 -46.27 -5.88
CA GLY A 21 43.25 -46.15 -7.32
C GLY A 21 42.01 -45.61 -8.03
N ALA A 22 41.31 -44.70 -7.39
CA ALA A 22 40.05 -44.16 -7.86
C ALA A 22 40.27 -43.24 -9.08
N ALA A 23 39.38 -43.28 -10.06
CA ALA A 23 39.29 -42.29 -11.11
C ALA A 23 38.54 -41.04 -10.59
N ALA A 24 37.52 -41.25 -9.72
CA ALA A 24 36.82 -40.21 -8.97
C ALA A 24 36.49 -40.70 -7.56
N THR A 25 36.55 -39.77 -6.59
CA THR A 25 36.08 -40.00 -5.21
C THR A 25 35.08 -38.94 -4.85
N LEU A 26 33.86 -39.34 -4.48
CA LEU A 26 32.83 -38.50 -3.93
C LEU A 26 32.96 -38.53 -2.41
N VAL A 27 33.08 -37.37 -1.79
CA VAL A 27 32.99 -37.26 -0.33
C VAL A 27 31.53 -37.26 0.06
N VAL A 28 31.13 -38.14 0.95
CA VAL A 28 29.74 -38.33 1.37
C VAL A 28 29.60 -38.22 2.87
N THR A 29 28.41 -37.87 3.32
CA THR A 29 28.05 -37.81 4.76
C THR A 29 26.65 -38.36 4.98
N ARG A 30 26.30 -38.70 6.23
CA ARG A 30 24.95 -39.14 6.58
C ARG A 30 24.04 -37.98 6.93
N VAL A 31 22.81 -38.01 6.38
CA VAL A 31 21.82 -36.95 6.58
C VAL A 31 20.54 -37.49 7.23
N GLY A 32 19.90 -36.63 8.07
CA GLY A 32 18.66 -37.00 8.74
C GLY A 32 17.44 -37.01 7.82
N ASP A 33 17.39 -36.15 6.80
CA ASP A 33 16.34 -36.13 5.78
C ASP A 33 16.94 -36.31 4.39
N PRO A 34 16.90 -37.56 3.85
CA PRO A 34 17.51 -37.87 2.55
C PRO A 34 16.84 -37.19 1.35
N ARG A 35 15.57 -36.74 1.47
CA ARG A 35 14.81 -36.18 0.35
C ARG A 35 15.31 -34.80 -0.11
N GLU A 36 16.04 -34.12 0.74
CA GLU A 36 16.53 -32.78 0.48
C GLU A 36 17.89 -32.73 -0.20
N HIS A 37 18.53 -33.91 -0.36
CA HIS A 37 19.91 -34.06 -0.84
C HIS A 37 20.01 -35.02 -2.02
N ALA A 38 21.10 -34.91 -2.76
CA ALA A 38 21.49 -35.94 -3.71
C ALA A 38 22.06 -37.13 -2.93
N LEU A 39 21.53 -38.32 -3.15
CA LEU A 39 21.95 -39.54 -2.47
C LEU A 39 22.91 -40.34 -3.33
N VAL A 40 23.83 -41.03 -2.66
CA VAL A 40 24.86 -41.89 -3.27
C VAL A 40 24.64 -43.31 -2.80
N ASP A 41 24.34 -44.20 -3.74
CA ASP A 41 24.31 -45.64 -3.49
C ASP A 41 25.72 -46.22 -3.54
N VAL A 42 26.14 -46.87 -2.44
CA VAL A 42 27.49 -47.39 -2.27
C VAL A 42 27.42 -48.90 -2.13
N GLY A 43 28.21 -49.64 -2.92
CA GLY A 43 28.37 -51.07 -2.82
C GLY A 43 29.20 -51.49 -1.61
N GLU A 44 29.21 -52.80 -1.31
CA GLU A 44 30.04 -53.39 -0.22
C GLU A 44 31.55 -53.16 -0.38
N ASP A 45 31.99 -52.92 -1.60
CA ASP A 45 33.39 -52.64 -1.96
C ASP A 45 33.73 -51.12 -1.90
N GLY A 46 32.80 -50.27 -1.47
CA GLY A 46 32.96 -48.83 -1.41
C GLY A 46 32.80 -48.10 -2.76
N ARG A 47 32.47 -48.84 -3.83
CA ARG A 47 32.20 -48.22 -5.13
C ARG A 47 30.81 -47.57 -5.17
N VAL A 48 30.72 -46.44 -5.86
CA VAL A 48 29.45 -45.80 -6.16
C VAL A 48 28.73 -46.61 -7.25
N THR A 49 27.53 -47.06 -6.93
CA THR A 49 26.70 -47.89 -7.84
C THR A 49 25.54 -47.10 -8.44
N GLY A 50 25.15 -45.99 -7.82
CA GLY A 50 24.06 -45.12 -8.29
C GLY A 50 24.04 -43.75 -7.61
N LEU A 51 23.34 -42.82 -8.25
CA LEU A 51 23.11 -41.48 -7.75
C LEU A 51 21.65 -41.14 -7.95
N MET A 52 21.02 -40.54 -6.92
CA MET A 52 19.62 -40.08 -6.98
C MET A 52 19.53 -38.65 -6.46
N ASP A 53 19.04 -37.74 -7.27
CA ASP A 53 18.82 -36.36 -6.83
C ASP A 53 17.45 -36.21 -6.21
N LYS A 54 17.40 -35.76 -4.94
CA LYS A 54 16.20 -35.47 -4.17
C LYS A 54 15.06 -36.47 -4.30
N PRO A 55 15.30 -37.73 -3.95
CA PRO A 55 14.33 -38.82 -4.13
C PRO A 55 13.10 -38.64 -3.20
N GLY A 56 11.99 -39.23 -3.60
CA GLY A 56 10.86 -39.42 -2.69
C GLY A 56 11.14 -40.51 -1.64
N TRP A 57 10.40 -40.55 -0.52
CA TRP A 57 10.56 -41.53 0.55
C TRP A 57 10.60 -42.98 0.07
N ALA A 58 9.84 -43.33 -0.96
CA ALA A 58 9.81 -44.68 -1.51
C ALA A 58 11.08 -45.05 -2.33
N GLN A 59 11.87 -44.05 -2.70
CA GLN A 59 13.09 -44.21 -3.52
C GLN A 59 14.36 -44.04 -2.69
N ALA A 60 14.29 -43.36 -1.53
CA ALA A 60 15.43 -43.14 -0.65
C ALA A 60 15.82 -44.43 0.08
N ALA A 61 16.66 -45.25 -0.57
CA ALA A 61 17.16 -46.51 0.00
C ALA A 61 18.38 -46.32 0.91
N THR A 62 19.00 -45.15 0.90
CA THR A 62 20.18 -44.79 1.68
C THR A 62 20.01 -43.41 2.34
N ASP A 63 20.74 -43.14 3.41
CA ASP A 63 20.90 -41.86 4.07
C ASP A 63 22.22 -41.15 3.74
N THR A 64 23.01 -41.74 2.84
CA THR A 64 24.32 -41.26 2.40
C THR A 64 24.14 -40.18 1.34
N ALA A 65 24.42 -38.94 1.73
CA ALA A 65 24.28 -37.75 0.87
C ALA A 65 25.62 -37.33 0.25
N ASP A 66 25.54 -36.82 -0.95
CA ASP A 66 26.65 -36.15 -1.63
C ASP A 66 26.93 -34.78 -0.96
N THR A 67 28.21 -34.57 -0.58
CA THR A 67 28.62 -33.31 0.05
C THR A 67 28.95 -32.21 -0.96
N GLY A 68 29.08 -32.53 -2.24
CA GLY A 68 29.57 -31.62 -3.29
C GLY A 68 31.10 -31.42 -3.27
N VAL A 69 31.84 -32.27 -2.55
CA VAL A 69 33.32 -32.30 -2.54
C VAL A 69 33.77 -33.52 -3.32
N TYR A 70 34.56 -33.29 -4.36
CA TYR A 70 35.02 -34.36 -5.26
C TYR A 70 36.53 -34.32 -5.45
N ILE A 71 37.15 -35.48 -5.56
CA ILE A 71 38.53 -35.65 -5.96
C ILE A 71 38.53 -36.42 -7.27
N LEU A 72 39.17 -35.85 -8.28
CA LEU A 72 39.16 -36.37 -9.65
C LEU A 72 40.60 -36.48 -10.19
N GLU A 73 40.87 -37.53 -10.96
CA GLU A 73 42.09 -37.60 -11.74
C GLU A 73 42.07 -36.54 -12.87
N THR A 74 43.18 -35.84 -13.05
CA THR A 74 43.26 -34.69 -13.99
C THR A 74 43.02 -35.08 -15.45
N ASP A 75 43.32 -36.30 -15.83
CA ASP A 75 43.14 -36.80 -17.19
C ASP A 75 41.65 -36.94 -17.56
N LEU A 76 40.77 -37.13 -16.59
CA LEU A 76 39.33 -37.12 -16.80
C LEU A 76 38.83 -35.74 -17.22
N LEU A 77 39.37 -34.70 -16.61
CA LEU A 77 38.96 -33.32 -16.94
C LEU A 77 39.41 -32.91 -18.35
N ARG A 78 40.49 -33.51 -18.88
CA ARG A 78 40.99 -33.26 -20.26
C ARG A 78 40.12 -33.91 -21.32
N THR A 79 39.47 -35.00 -20.98
CA THR A 79 38.60 -35.77 -21.90
C THR A 79 37.14 -35.40 -21.78
N TRP A 80 36.82 -34.46 -20.87
CA TRP A 80 35.47 -33.97 -20.63
C TRP A 80 34.91 -33.26 -21.87
N PRO A 81 33.67 -33.55 -22.29
CA PRO A 81 33.03 -32.81 -23.38
C PRO A 81 32.87 -31.31 -22.99
N ASP A 82 33.16 -30.45 -23.92
CA ASP A 82 32.94 -29.00 -23.78
C ASP A 82 31.42 -28.66 -23.94
N ASP A 83 30.61 -29.21 -23.02
CA ASP A 83 29.16 -29.00 -22.98
C ASP A 83 28.77 -28.23 -21.71
N PRO A 84 28.34 -26.96 -21.84
CA PRO A 84 27.98 -26.12 -20.72
C PRO A 84 26.76 -26.59 -19.91
N GLN A 85 26.01 -27.57 -20.40
CA GLN A 85 24.84 -28.14 -19.69
C GLN A 85 25.18 -29.40 -18.91
N MET A 86 26.40 -29.93 -19.05
CA MET A 86 26.81 -31.14 -18.39
C MET A 86 27.29 -30.86 -16.96
N ASP A 87 26.67 -31.47 -15.96
CA ASP A 87 27.07 -31.38 -14.56
C ASP A 87 27.68 -32.67 -14.02
N PHE A 88 28.19 -32.62 -12.79
CA PHE A 88 28.84 -33.81 -12.18
C PHE A 88 27.82 -34.90 -11.83
N LEU A 89 26.68 -34.52 -11.22
CA LEU A 89 25.71 -35.49 -10.69
C LEU A 89 24.84 -36.13 -11.78
N HIS A 90 24.45 -35.37 -12.80
CA HIS A 90 23.53 -35.82 -13.85
C HIS A 90 24.29 -36.23 -15.14
N GLY A 91 25.57 -35.86 -15.28
CA GLY A 91 26.38 -36.11 -16.45
C GLY A 91 27.56 -37.02 -16.17
N LEU A 92 28.63 -36.48 -15.55
CA LEU A 92 29.92 -37.17 -15.42
C LEU A 92 29.83 -38.49 -14.63
N PHE A 93 29.37 -38.44 -13.40
CA PHE A 93 29.41 -39.61 -12.53
C PHE A 93 28.52 -40.75 -13.03
N PRO A 94 27.27 -40.51 -13.48
CA PRO A 94 26.47 -41.57 -14.10
C PRO A 94 27.14 -42.20 -15.33
N GLN A 95 27.84 -41.41 -16.16
CA GLN A 95 28.57 -41.95 -17.32
C GLN A 95 29.78 -42.77 -16.88
N MET A 96 30.58 -42.29 -15.91
CA MET A 96 31.71 -43.03 -15.35
C MET A 96 31.28 -44.36 -14.74
N ILE A 97 30.20 -44.40 -13.99
CA ILE A 97 29.63 -45.61 -13.40
C ILE A 97 29.23 -46.59 -14.52
N LYS A 98 28.53 -46.10 -15.54
CA LYS A 98 28.11 -46.90 -16.69
C LYS A 98 29.31 -47.47 -17.47
N ASP A 99 30.40 -46.72 -17.61
CA ASP A 99 31.61 -47.10 -18.30
C ASP A 99 32.50 -48.01 -17.43
N GLY A 100 32.09 -48.31 -16.19
CA GLY A 100 32.80 -49.20 -15.27
C GLY A 100 34.07 -48.59 -14.66
N LEU A 101 34.23 -47.26 -14.74
CA LEU A 101 35.38 -46.60 -14.13
C LEU A 101 35.32 -46.68 -12.60
N PRO A 102 36.46 -46.66 -11.90
CA PRO A 102 36.52 -46.81 -10.45
C PRO A 102 36.09 -45.47 -9.77
N VAL A 103 34.79 -45.34 -9.50
CA VAL A 103 34.20 -44.24 -8.72
C VAL A 103 33.95 -44.75 -7.31
N TYR A 104 34.50 -44.09 -6.31
CA TYR A 104 34.38 -44.47 -4.91
C TYR A 104 33.72 -43.40 -4.07
N ALA A 105 33.06 -43.83 -2.99
CA ALA A 105 32.58 -42.96 -1.95
C ALA A 105 33.54 -42.96 -0.75
N TYR A 106 33.85 -41.76 -0.23
CA TYR A 106 34.58 -41.58 1.02
C TYR A 106 33.65 -40.95 2.04
N GLU A 107 33.27 -41.71 3.06
CA GLU A 107 32.42 -41.23 4.16
C GLU A 107 33.29 -40.49 5.17
N ASP A 108 32.90 -39.24 5.52
CA ASP A 108 33.55 -38.41 6.52
C ASP A 108 32.53 -37.94 7.55
N ASP A 109 32.90 -38.03 8.84
CA ASP A 109 32.06 -37.64 9.98
C ASP A 109 32.26 -36.18 10.37
N GLY A 110 33.04 -35.43 9.60
CA GLY A 110 33.25 -34.00 9.81
C GLY A 110 31.95 -33.18 9.66
N TYR A 111 31.98 -31.98 10.17
CA TYR A 111 30.83 -31.08 10.01
C TYR A 111 30.61 -30.77 8.53
N TRP A 112 29.34 -30.82 8.14
CA TRP A 112 28.91 -30.41 6.80
C TRP A 112 27.53 -29.77 6.84
N ASN A 113 27.37 -28.59 6.20
CA ASN A 113 26.12 -27.86 6.05
C ASN A 113 26.07 -27.17 4.69
N ASP A 114 25.02 -27.45 3.93
CA ASP A 114 24.73 -26.82 2.64
C ASP A 114 24.00 -25.49 2.87
N LEU A 115 24.66 -24.34 2.57
CA LEU A 115 24.16 -22.99 2.81
C LEU A 115 23.16 -22.53 1.74
N ARG A 116 22.22 -23.39 1.39
CA ARG A 116 21.27 -23.19 0.28
C ARG A 116 20.18 -22.13 0.56
N ASP A 117 19.92 -21.84 1.81
CA ASP A 117 18.86 -20.90 2.23
C ASP A 117 19.24 -20.14 3.51
N ILE A 118 18.41 -19.15 3.87
CA ILE A 118 18.63 -18.31 5.06
C ILE A 118 18.57 -19.11 6.36
N PRO A 119 17.62 -20.04 6.57
CA PRO A 119 17.63 -20.90 7.74
C PRO A 119 18.92 -21.71 7.89
N SER A 120 19.44 -22.31 6.81
CA SER A 120 20.71 -23.04 6.80
C SER A 120 21.88 -22.14 7.17
N TYR A 121 21.90 -20.91 6.64
CA TYR A 121 22.91 -19.90 6.98
C TYR A 121 22.88 -19.52 8.47
N LEU A 122 21.68 -19.25 9.04
CA LEU A 122 21.54 -18.92 10.46
C LEU A 122 21.92 -20.11 11.37
N ASN A 123 21.59 -21.34 10.97
CA ASN A 123 21.99 -22.55 11.68
C ASN A 123 23.52 -22.73 11.65
N ALA A 124 24.16 -22.50 10.50
CA ALA A 124 25.61 -22.56 10.39
C ALA A 124 26.31 -21.57 11.32
N GLN A 125 25.81 -20.32 11.43
CA GLN A 125 26.33 -19.35 12.38
C GLN A 125 26.22 -19.85 13.82
N ARG A 126 25.10 -20.46 14.16
CA ARG A 126 24.87 -21.04 15.47
C ARG A 126 25.81 -22.20 15.76
N ASP A 127 26.01 -23.11 14.79
CA ASP A 127 26.87 -24.28 14.93
C ASP A 127 28.34 -23.89 15.12
N ILE A 128 28.80 -22.82 14.46
CA ILE A 128 30.13 -22.23 14.72
C ILE A 128 30.21 -21.73 16.15
N LEU A 129 29.22 -20.97 16.62
CA LEU A 129 29.21 -20.43 17.97
C LEU A 129 29.14 -21.54 19.06
N GLU A 130 28.49 -22.65 18.78
CA GLU A 130 28.43 -23.84 19.66
C GLU A 130 29.72 -24.68 19.61
N GLY A 131 30.65 -24.34 18.71
CA GLY A 131 31.91 -25.08 18.54
C GLY A 131 31.75 -26.44 17.86
N ARG A 132 30.67 -26.66 17.11
CA ARG A 132 30.45 -27.88 16.32
C ARG A 132 31.33 -27.96 15.09
N VAL A 133 31.79 -26.81 14.61
CA VAL A 133 32.67 -26.68 13.43
C VAL A 133 34.10 -26.45 13.92
N ARG A 134 35.06 -27.16 13.44
CA ARG A 134 36.47 -26.91 13.72
C ARG A 134 36.91 -25.67 12.97
N THR A 135 37.19 -24.58 13.72
CA THR A 135 37.64 -23.30 13.18
C THR A 135 38.90 -22.85 13.91
N GLU A 136 39.65 -21.94 13.31
CA GLU A 136 40.77 -21.26 13.99
C GLU A 136 40.31 -20.22 15.02
N LEU A 137 39.01 -19.97 15.13
CA LEU A 137 38.44 -19.04 16.07
C LEU A 137 38.33 -19.70 17.47
N HIS A 138 38.99 -19.11 18.43
CA HIS A 138 38.99 -19.61 19.82
C HIS A 138 38.18 -18.66 20.72
N PRO A 139 37.08 -19.15 21.33
CA PRO A 139 36.30 -18.29 22.23
C PRO A 139 37.03 -18.04 23.55
N ALA A 140 37.10 -16.78 23.95
CA ALA A 140 37.43 -16.40 25.32
C ALA A 140 36.13 -16.23 26.12
N ASP A 141 35.92 -17.07 27.15
CA ASP A 141 34.69 -17.07 27.95
C ASP A 141 33.40 -17.21 27.14
N GLY A 142 33.44 -17.98 26.02
CA GLY A 142 32.33 -18.17 25.10
C GLY A 142 32.02 -16.97 24.20
N VAL A 143 32.89 -15.98 24.15
CA VAL A 143 32.82 -14.82 23.24
C VAL A 143 33.93 -14.95 22.20
N LEU A 144 33.52 -15.05 20.93
CA LEU A 144 34.43 -14.96 19.78
C LEU A 144 34.58 -13.48 19.40
N THR A 145 35.80 -13.02 19.14
CA THR A 145 36.06 -11.62 18.75
C THR A 145 36.92 -11.53 17.49
N GLY A 146 36.47 -10.74 16.51
CA GLY A 146 37.26 -10.36 15.33
C GLY A 146 38.18 -9.17 15.57
N GLY A 147 38.10 -8.51 16.75
CA GLY A 147 38.85 -7.33 17.12
C GLY A 147 38.90 -7.08 18.62
N THR A 148 39.14 -5.84 19.03
CA THR A 148 39.13 -5.46 20.46
C THR A 148 37.71 -5.43 20.99
N LYS A 149 37.45 -6.13 22.10
CA LYS A 149 36.13 -6.14 22.78
C LYS A 149 35.73 -4.70 23.15
N PRO A 150 34.51 -4.24 22.77
CA PRO A 150 34.03 -2.91 23.13
C PRO A 150 34.01 -2.70 24.66
N THR A 151 34.35 -1.50 25.11
CA THR A 151 34.28 -1.11 26.53
C THR A 151 32.93 -0.43 26.81
N GLY A 152 32.27 -0.76 27.93
CA GLY A 152 30.98 -0.13 28.28
C GLY A 152 30.17 -0.91 29.31
N SER A 153 29.03 -0.33 29.72
CA SER A 153 28.09 -0.92 30.69
C SER A 153 26.98 -1.70 29.96
N TYR A 154 27.31 -2.83 29.36
CA TYR A 154 26.38 -3.73 28.67
C TYR A 154 26.53 -5.15 29.20
N SER A 155 25.58 -6.04 28.91
CA SER A 155 25.62 -7.46 29.28
C SER A 155 25.76 -8.36 28.07
N ILE A 156 26.61 -9.39 28.17
CA ILE A 156 26.74 -10.45 27.16
C ILE A 156 26.33 -11.78 27.80
N THR A 157 25.50 -12.51 27.08
CA THR A 157 25.16 -13.91 27.40
C THR A 157 25.76 -14.79 26.30
N PRO A 158 26.85 -15.53 26.60
CA PRO A 158 27.48 -16.42 25.60
C PRO A 158 26.55 -17.52 25.10
N PRO A 159 26.83 -18.13 23.93
CA PRO A 159 27.91 -17.79 22.99
C PRO A 159 27.55 -16.60 22.08
N VAL A 160 28.53 -15.78 21.70
CA VAL A 160 28.39 -14.55 20.91
C VAL A 160 29.63 -14.34 20.05
N TYR A 161 29.46 -13.78 18.85
CA TYR A 161 30.56 -13.22 18.04
C TYR A 161 30.46 -11.69 18.00
N ILE A 162 31.60 -11.02 18.16
CA ILE A 162 31.74 -9.56 18.05
C ILE A 162 32.89 -9.23 17.12
N GLY A 163 32.59 -8.64 15.96
CA GLY A 163 33.53 -8.20 14.94
C GLY A 163 34.37 -6.98 15.36
N ALA A 164 35.16 -6.49 14.43
CA ALA A 164 35.97 -5.29 14.61
C ALA A 164 35.10 -4.01 14.62
N ASP A 165 35.56 -2.99 15.34
CA ASP A 165 34.93 -1.64 15.41
C ASP A 165 33.43 -1.62 15.79
N VAL A 166 32.95 -2.65 16.49
CA VAL A 166 31.58 -2.71 17.00
C VAL A 166 31.38 -1.74 18.16
N ARG A 167 30.31 -0.97 18.13
CA ARG A 167 29.94 -0.02 19.21
C ARG A 167 28.68 -0.51 19.93
N ILE A 168 28.76 -0.58 21.27
CA ILE A 168 27.66 -1.08 22.09
C ILE A 168 27.28 -0.04 23.14
N GLY A 169 26.04 0.40 23.12
CA GLY A 169 25.46 1.38 24.06
C GLY A 169 25.23 0.81 25.47
N ALA A 170 25.16 1.71 26.45
CA ALA A 170 24.91 1.30 27.84
C ALA A 170 23.56 0.59 28.02
N GLY A 171 23.54 -0.47 28.84
CA GLY A 171 22.36 -1.26 29.14
C GLY A 171 21.96 -2.23 28.03
N ALA A 172 22.69 -2.32 26.92
CA ALA A 172 22.41 -3.29 25.87
C ALA A 172 22.60 -4.74 26.35
N GLN A 173 21.79 -5.67 25.84
CA GLN A 173 21.80 -7.09 26.15
C GLN A 173 22.09 -7.88 24.87
N ILE A 174 23.23 -8.55 24.81
CA ILE A 174 23.71 -9.27 23.64
C ILE A 174 23.78 -10.77 23.93
N GLY A 175 23.15 -11.57 23.11
CA GLY A 175 23.14 -13.02 23.21
C GLY A 175 21.97 -13.61 23.99
N PRO A 176 21.93 -14.97 24.13
CA PRO A 176 22.88 -15.89 23.48
C PRO A 176 22.70 -15.96 21.96
N PHE A 177 23.69 -16.56 21.26
CA PHE A 177 23.68 -16.79 19.82
C PHE A 177 23.54 -15.51 18.99
N ALA A 178 24.15 -14.42 19.41
CA ALA A 178 24.19 -13.17 18.66
C ALA A 178 25.50 -13.06 17.88
N VAL A 179 25.42 -12.64 16.64
CA VAL A 179 26.54 -12.32 15.75
C VAL A 179 26.46 -10.84 15.42
N LEU A 180 27.47 -10.08 15.85
CA LEU A 180 27.65 -8.66 15.51
C LEU A 180 28.89 -8.56 14.64
N ASP A 181 28.70 -8.33 13.34
CA ASP A 181 29.79 -8.22 12.37
C ASP A 181 30.45 -6.82 12.42
N ASP A 182 31.47 -6.61 11.61
CA ASP A 182 32.32 -5.41 11.65
C ASP A 182 31.54 -4.10 11.52
N GLY A 183 31.90 -3.11 12.33
CA GLY A 183 31.33 -1.78 12.30
C GLY A 183 29.86 -1.68 12.74
N CYS A 184 29.29 -2.75 13.29
CA CYS A 184 27.92 -2.72 13.82
C CYS A 184 27.75 -1.71 14.95
N HIS A 185 26.60 -1.05 14.98
CA HIS A 185 26.24 -0.12 16.06
C HIS A 185 25.00 -0.61 16.81
N VAL A 186 25.14 -0.84 18.11
CA VAL A 186 24.06 -1.23 19.02
C VAL A 186 23.78 -0.10 19.99
N GLY A 187 22.56 0.43 19.97
CA GLY A 187 22.10 1.55 20.80
C GLY A 187 21.87 1.17 22.27
N HIS A 188 21.51 2.17 23.08
CA HIS A 188 21.25 2.01 24.50
C HIS A 188 20.03 1.10 24.77
N ASN A 189 20.17 0.17 25.74
CA ASN A 189 19.13 -0.76 26.15
C ASN A 189 18.55 -1.62 25.00
N ALA A 190 19.28 -1.78 23.91
CA ALA A 190 18.88 -2.68 22.82
C ALA A 190 19.04 -4.15 23.24
N LYS A 191 18.22 -5.04 22.69
CA LYS A 191 18.23 -6.48 22.97
C LYS A 191 18.43 -7.26 21.68
N ILE A 192 19.49 -8.07 21.62
CA ILE A 192 19.84 -8.87 20.44
C ILE A 192 20.03 -10.32 20.89
N ARG A 193 19.18 -11.23 20.43
CA ARG A 193 19.18 -12.64 20.78
C ARG A 193 19.03 -13.50 19.53
N GLY A 194 19.91 -14.49 19.36
CA GLY A 194 19.83 -15.44 18.24
C GLY A 194 19.84 -14.78 16.86
N SER A 195 20.34 -13.55 16.78
CA SER A 195 20.25 -12.71 15.58
C SER A 195 21.64 -12.42 15.00
N VAL A 196 21.70 -12.30 13.70
CA VAL A 196 22.91 -11.99 12.94
C VAL A 196 22.79 -10.58 12.36
N LEU A 197 23.71 -9.71 12.75
CA LEU A 197 23.88 -8.35 12.22
C LEU A 197 25.11 -8.33 11.33
N LEU A 198 24.93 -8.17 10.02
CA LEU A 198 25.99 -8.10 9.02
C LEU A 198 26.70 -6.72 9.06
N PRO A 199 27.82 -6.53 8.37
CA PRO A 199 28.65 -5.33 8.53
C PRO A 199 27.90 -4.02 8.48
N SER A 200 28.24 -3.07 9.37
CA SER A 200 27.65 -1.73 9.43
C SER A 200 26.14 -1.69 9.73
N ALA A 201 25.54 -2.78 10.19
CA ALA A 201 24.14 -2.78 10.61
C ALA A 201 23.94 -1.92 11.87
N TYR A 202 22.78 -1.25 11.93
CA TYR A 202 22.42 -0.35 13.02
C TYR A 202 21.21 -0.85 13.81
N ALA A 203 21.40 -1.10 15.10
CA ALA A 203 20.36 -1.40 16.08
C ALA A 203 20.15 -0.18 17.00
N GLY A 204 19.05 0.53 16.85
CA GLY A 204 18.72 1.74 17.62
C GLY A 204 18.42 1.49 19.10
N ASP A 205 18.31 2.58 19.87
CA ASP A 205 18.00 2.51 21.30
C ASP A 205 16.71 1.74 21.56
N ARG A 206 16.72 0.85 22.58
CA ARG A 206 15.57 0.05 23.00
C ARG A 206 14.98 -0.84 21.89
N SER A 207 15.71 -1.06 20.79
CA SER A 207 15.29 -2.03 19.77
C SER A 207 15.39 -3.46 20.30
N SER A 208 14.58 -4.37 19.74
CA SER A 208 14.58 -5.78 20.14
C SER A 208 14.65 -6.67 18.91
N MET A 209 15.59 -7.61 18.87
CA MET A 209 15.77 -8.54 17.76
C MET A 209 15.89 -9.95 18.31
N THR A 210 15.07 -10.85 17.80
CA THR A 210 15.08 -12.26 18.18
C THR A 210 15.07 -13.12 16.92
N GLY A 211 16.14 -13.91 16.71
CA GLY A 211 16.22 -14.84 15.57
C GLY A 211 16.18 -14.16 14.18
N ALA A 212 16.64 -12.92 14.06
CA ALA A 212 16.57 -12.13 12.86
C ALA A 212 17.92 -12.02 12.13
N LEU A 213 17.89 -11.85 10.80
CA LEU A 213 19.03 -11.50 9.98
C LEU A 213 18.91 -10.04 9.52
N VAL A 214 19.84 -9.19 9.94
CA VAL A 214 19.95 -7.79 9.53
C VAL A 214 21.12 -7.64 8.58
N CYS A 215 20.85 -7.38 7.31
CA CYS A 215 21.86 -7.32 6.27
C CYS A 215 22.69 -6.03 6.34
N HIS A 216 23.76 -5.97 5.52
CA HIS A 216 24.73 -4.88 5.45
C HIS A 216 24.07 -3.49 5.40
N GLY A 217 24.49 -2.58 6.27
CA GLY A 217 24.02 -1.20 6.31
C GLY A 217 22.54 -1.00 6.64
N ALA A 218 21.81 -2.06 6.96
CA ALA A 218 20.41 -1.94 7.33
C ALA A 218 20.23 -1.36 8.73
N SER A 219 19.13 -0.64 8.95
CA SER A 219 18.87 0.12 10.17
C SER A 219 17.57 -0.26 10.84
N VAL A 220 17.63 -0.68 12.08
CA VAL A 220 16.49 -0.85 12.98
C VAL A 220 16.45 0.33 13.94
N ARG A 221 15.44 1.19 13.81
CA ARG A 221 15.35 2.43 14.58
C ARG A 221 14.90 2.20 16.01
N ARG A 222 14.89 3.30 16.81
CA ARG A 222 14.54 3.27 18.23
C ARG A 222 13.24 2.53 18.51
N GLY A 223 13.26 1.60 19.49
CA GLY A 223 12.08 0.88 19.96
C GLY A 223 11.45 -0.08 18.97
N ALA A 224 12.05 -0.27 17.79
CA ALA A 224 11.54 -1.21 16.81
C ALA A 224 11.86 -2.66 17.19
N SER A 225 11.02 -3.61 16.74
CA SER A 225 11.13 -5.03 17.07
C SER A 225 11.15 -5.91 15.82
N LEU A 226 12.14 -6.82 15.75
CA LEU A 226 12.20 -7.86 14.75
C LEU A 226 12.02 -9.23 15.43
N PHE A 227 11.12 -10.04 14.89
CA PHE A 227 10.83 -11.37 15.41
C PHE A 227 11.57 -12.48 14.64
N GLU A 228 11.36 -13.73 15.03
CA GLU A 228 12.07 -14.90 14.52
C GLU A 228 11.91 -15.03 12.99
N GLY A 229 13.00 -15.39 12.31
CA GLY A 229 12.99 -15.61 10.86
C GLY A 229 12.93 -14.34 10.01
N VAL A 230 12.87 -13.15 10.64
CA VAL A 230 12.86 -11.88 9.90
C VAL A 230 14.19 -11.68 9.18
N VAL A 231 14.11 -11.29 7.91
CA VAL A 231 15.25 -10.87 7.10
C VAL A 231 15.08 -9.41 6.68
N LEU A 232 15.98 -8.56 7.13
CA LEU A 232 16.04 -7.15 6.74
C LEU A 232 17.14 -6.96 5.70
N GLY A 233 16.76 -6.73 4.44
CA GLY A 233 17.66 -6.57 3.30
C GLY A 233 18.61 -5.38 3.44
N ALA A 234 19.71 -5.40 2.69
CA ALA A 234 20.75 -4.38 2.73
C ALA A 234 20.19 -2.95 2.53
N GLY A 235 20.69 -1.98 3.28
CA GLY A 235 20.25 -0.58 3.19
C GLY A 235 18.83 -0.29 3.66
N SER A 236 18.07 -1.31 4.05
CA SER A 236 16.67 -1.12 4.47
C SER A 236 16.55 -0.50 5.87
N VAL A 237 15.43 0.16 6.12
CA VAL A 237 15.18 0.87 7.36
C VAL A 237 13.86 0.43 7.99
N VAL A 238 13.90 -0.04 9.23
CA VAL A 238 12.70 -0.23 10.06
C VAL A 238 12.53 0.99 10.97
N GLY A 239 11.42 1.71 10.80
CA GLY A 239 11.11 2.96 11.50
C GLY A 239 10.94 2.78 13.01
N GLU A 240 10.89 3.91 13.74
CA GLU A 240 10.77 3.90 15.20
C GLU A 240 9.47 3.22 15.66
N TYR A 241 9.59 2.39 16.70
CA TYR A 241 8.47 1.64 17.31
C TYR A 241 7.70 0.75 16.33
N ALA A 242 8.27 0.49 15.15
CA ALA A 242 7.70 -0.48 14.22
C ALA A 242 8.00 -1.91 14.66
N SER A 243 7.15 -2.85 14.27
CA SER A 243 7.34 -4.28 14.51
C SER A 243 7.29 -5.05 13.19
N VAL A 244 8.16 -6.04 13.04
CA VAL A 244 8.18 -6.92 11.88
C VAL A 244 7.87 -8.34 12.37
N SER A 245 6.76 -8.89 11.88
CA SER A 245 6.26 -10.22 12.28
C SER A 245 7.21 -11.36 11.87
N PRO A 246 7.11 -12.54 12.51
CA PRO A 246 7.96 -13.68 12.17
C PRO A 246 7.95 -14.03 10.68
N ASP A 247 9.09 -14.53 10.17
CA ASP A 247 9.31 -15.01 8.81
C ASP A 247 9.12 -13.96 7.69
N VAL A 248 8.99 -12.69 8.03
CA VAL A 248 8.85 -11.60 7.07
C VAL A 248 10.21 -11.23 6.45
N ARG A 249 10.24 -11.11 5.12
CA ARG A 249 11.40 -10.69 4.34
C ARG A 249 11.20 -9.28 3.80
N ILE A 250 12.12 -8.38 4.16
CA ILE A 250 12.17 -7.00 3.66
C ILE A 250 13.34 -6.93 2.67
N TRP A 251 13.02 -6.65 1.41
CA TRP A 251 14.03 -6.60 0.34
C TRP A 251 14.94 -5.38 0.49
N PRO A 252 16.12 -5.37 -0.17
CA PRO A 252 17.05 -4.25 -0.07
C PRO A 252 16.44 -2.89 -0.37
N ASP A 253 16.96 -1.85 0.29
CA ASP A 253 16.58 -0.44 0.11
C ASP A 253 15.08 -0.16 0.35
N LYS A 254 14.43 -0.94 1.21
CA LYS A 254 13.04 -0.74 1.62
C LYS A 254 12.94 -0.05 2.97
N LYS A 255 11.78 0.60 3.19
CA LYS A 255 11.49 1.30 4.43
C LYS A 255 10.17 0.83 5.00
N VAL A 256 10.21 0.37 6.25
CA VAL A 256 9.02 0.17 7.10
C VAL A 256 8.77 1.46 7.87
N GLU A 257 7.58 2.01 7.79
CA GLU A 257 7.25 3.28 8.46
C GLU A 257 7.19 3.12 9.99
N SER A 258 7.40 4.25 10.70
CA SER A 258 7.35 4.27 12.18
C SER A 258 5.98 3.90 12.71
N ASN A 259 5.91 3.26 13.88
CA ASN A 259 4.68 2.80 14.54
C ASN A 259 3.85 1.82 13.71
N CYS A 260 4.46 1.09 12.79
CA CYS A 260 3.82 0.16 11.88
C CYS A 260 4.09 -1.30 12.27
N CYS A 261 3.16 -2.19 11.95
CA CYS A 261 3.36 -3.64 12.06
C CYS A 261 3.45 -4.26 10.66
N GLN A 262 4.69 -4.65 10.25
CA GLN A 262 4.93 -5.34 9.00
C GLN A 262 4.63 -6.82 9.16
N ARG A 263 3.66 -7.34 8.41
CA ARG A 263 3.22 -8.75 8.51
C ARG A 263 3.46 -9.56 7.26
N GLU A 264 3.80 -8.91 6.15
CA GLU A 264 4.00 -9.51 4.85
C GLU A 264 5.35 -9.10 4.28
N ASN A 265 5.86 -9.90 3.36
CA ASN A 265 7.09 -9.60 2.66
C ASN A 265 7.00 -8.27 1.92
N LEU A 266 8.05 -7.44 2.01
CA LEU A 266 8.13 -6.15 1.35
C LEU A 266 9.12 -6.23 0.17
N HIS A 267 8.60 -6.50 -1.03
CA HIS A 267 9.40 -6.65 -2.25
C HIS A 267 9.55 -5.34 -3.01
N SER A 268 8.46 -4.59 -3.15
CA SER A 268 8.37 -3.37 -3.96
C SER A 268 7.47 -2.36 -3.26
N GLY A 269 7.62 -1.08 -3.62
CA GLY A 269 6.88 0.01 -3.00
C GLY A 269 7.40 0.38 -1.61
N HIS A 270 6.65 1.26 -0.96
CA HIS A 270 6.79 1.57 0.47
C HIS A 270 5.63 0.90 1.18
N GLN A 271 5.84 0.42 2.39
CA GLN A 271 4.69 0.02 3.18
C GLN A 271 3.86 1.28 3.45
N GLN A 272 2.72 1.38 2.77
CA GLN A 272 1.71 2.35 3.15
C GLN A 272 1.05 1.86 4.44
N LEU A 273 0.99 2.72 5.44
CA LEU A 273 -0.09 2.66 6.39
C LEU A 273 -1.37 2.69 5.54
N PHE A 274 -2.21 1.67 5.65
CA PHE A 274 -3.50 1.60 4.95
C PHE A 274 -4.42 2.69 5.51
N GLN A 275 -4.16 3.94 5.12
CA GLN A 275 -4.89 5.12 5.58
C GLN A 275 -5.62 5.76 4.42
N PHE A 276 -6.89 6.05 4.64
CA PHE A 276 -7.67 6.84 3.71
C PHE A 276 -7.12 8.26 3.61
N ASP A 277 -6.99 8.75 2.38
CA ASP A 277 -6.77 10.15 2.05
C ASP A 277 -8.04 10.78 1.45
N GLU A 278 -7.92 11.95 0.86
CA GLU A 278 -9.03 12.68 0.25
C GLU A 278 -9.72 11.90 -0.87
N ASN A 279 -8.96 11.05 -1.56
CA ASN A 279 -9.44 10.24 -2.70
C ASN A 279 -9.80 8.80 -2.31
N GLY A 280 -9.63 8.42 -1.04
CA GLY A 280 -9.84 7.07 -0.54
C GLY A 280 -8.53 6.36 -0.20
N LEU A 281 -8.48 5.04 -0.35
CA LEU A 281 -7.24 4.27 -0.31
C LEU A 281 -6.61 4.30 -1.70
N THR A 282 -5.52 5.06 -1.85
CA THR A 282 -4.82 5.24 -3.13
C THR A 282 -3.52 4.47 -3.17
N GLY A 283 -3.18 3.90 -4.33
CA GLY A 283 -1.92 3.17 -4.51
C GLY A 283 -1.61 2.92 -5.98
N GLU A 284 -0.35 2.58 -6.26
CA GLU A 284 0.08 2.13 -7.58
C GLU A 284 -0.54 0.76 -7.88
N THR A 285 -1.21 0.68 -9.03
CA THR A 285 -1.92 -0.53 -9.45
C THR A 285 -0.96 -1.68 -9.72
N GLY A 286 -1.18 -2.82 -9.07
CA GLY A 286 -0.34 -4.02 -9.18
C GLY A 286 0.88 -4.01 -8.25
N VAL A 287 1.12 -2.93 -7.51
CA VAL A 287 2.23 -2.81 -6.53
C VAL A 287 1.67 -2.64 -5.11
N GLU A 288 0.91 -1.60 -4.87
CA GLU A 288 0.30 -1.28 -3.58
C GLU A 288 -1.18 -1.66 -3.55
N LEU A 289 -1.89 -1.37 -4.66
CA LEU A 289 -3.26 -1.75 -4.86
C LEU A 289 -3.29 -3.04 -5.70
N THR A 290 -3.29 -4.18 -5.02
CA THR A 290 -3.26 -5.52 -5.61
C THR A 290 -4.57 -6.28 -5.35
N PRO A 291 -4.87 -7.36 -6.09
CA PRO A 291 -6.02 -8.21 -5.80
C PRO A 291 -6.00 -8.79 -4.38
N GLU A 292 -4.83 -9.18 -3.85
CA GLU A 292 -4.67 -9.70 -2.49
C GLU A 292 -5.03 -8.63 -1.46
N PHE A 293 -4.54 -7.41 -1.65
CA PHE A 293 -4.92 -6.28 -0.81
C PHE A 293 -6.43 -6.01 -0.87
N CYS A 294 -7.03 -6.02 -2.06
CA CYS A 294 -8.46 -5.82 -2.24
C CYS A 294 -9.29 -6.92 -1.57
N ALA A 295 -8.83 -8.17 -1.59
CA ALA A 295 -9.50 -9.27 -0.87
C ALA A 295 -9.47 -9.05 0.66
N ARG A 296 -8.33 -8.62 1.21
CA ARG A 296 -8.20 -8.27 2.64
C ARG A 296 -9.07 -7.06 3.00
N LEU A 297 -9.06 -6.03 2.17
CA LEU A 297 -9.94 -4.85 2.33
C LEU A 297 -11.40 -5.25 2.32
N GLY A 298 -11.79 -6.15 1.40
CA GLY A 298 -13.13 -6.72 1.34
C GLY A 298 -13.49 -7.47 2.62
N ALA A 299 -12.58 -8.29 3.15
CA ALA A 299 -12.79 -9.00 4.42
C ALA A 299 -12.93 -8.04 5.61
N ALA A 300 -12.17 -6.94 5.65
CA ALA A 300 -12.31 -5.90 6.66
C ALA A 300 -13.69 -5.23 6.62
N ILE A 301 -14.12 -4.82 5.42
CA ILE A 301 -15.44 -4.18 5.20
C ILE A 301 -16.57 -5.16 5.51
N GLY A 302 -16.50 -6.39 5.02
CA GLY A 302 -17.50 -7.43 5.26
C GLY A 302 -17.63 -7.80 6.75
N SER A 303 -16.53 -7.74 7.50
CA SER A 303 -16.53 -7.94 8.95
C SER A 303 -17.31 -6.86 9.70
N LEU A 304 -17.25 -5.61 9.21
CA LEU A 304 -17.99 -4.46 9.79
C LEU A 304 -19.46 -4.46 9.34
N ALA A 305 -19.72 -4.91 8.12
CA ALA A 305 -21.05 -4.96 7.50
C ALA A 305 -21.68 -6.37 7.54
N ARG A 306 -21.35 -7.17 8.56
CA ARG A 306 -21.83 -8.56 8.65
C ARG A 306 -23.36 -8.64 8.64
N GLY A 307 -23.92 -9.36 7.65
CA GLY A 307 -25.36 -9.46 7.44
C GLY A 307 -26.00 -8.22 6.81
N GLU A 308 -25.26 -7.15 6.54
CA GLU A 308 -25.74 -5.96 5.84
C GLU A 308 -25.35 -5.98 4.36
N LYS A 309 -26.07 -5.20 3.56
CA LYS A 309 -25.80 -5.01 2.14
C LYS A 309 -24.66 -4.02 1.93
N VAL A 310 -23.69 -4.42 1.12
CA VAL A 310 -22.59 -3.59 0.67
C VAL A 310 -22.72 -3.38 -0.84
N ALA A 311 -22.83 -2.11 -1.26
CA ALA A 311 -22.81 -1.77 -2.68
C ALA A 311 -21.35 -1.82 -3.18
N VAL A 312 -21.12 -2.47 -4.33
CA VAL A 312 -19.80 -2.52 -4.95
C VAL A 312 -19.91 -2.13 -6.41
N GLY A 313 -19.02 -1.22 -6.86
CA GLY A 313 -18.92 -0.82 -8.26
C GLY A 313 -17.48 -0.47 -8.61
N CYS A 314 -17.18 -0.37 -9.90
CA CYS A 314 -15.86 0.03 -10.36
C CYS A 314 -15.90 0.82 -11.67
N SER A 315 -14.82 1.55 -11.98
CA SER A 315 -14.63 2.21 -13.28
C SER A 315 -14.50 1.19 -14.42
N HIS A 316 -14.60 1.67 -15.66
CA HIS A 316 -14.52 0.86 -16.88
C HIS A 316 -13.07 0.43 -17.22
N ASP A 317 -12.23 0.26 -16.24
CA ASP A 317 -10.85 -0.18 -16.34
C ASP A 317 -10.72 -1.68 -16.01
N LYS A 318 -9.87 -2.41 -16.75
CA LYS A 318 -9.70 -3.86 -16.55
C LYS A 318 -9.12 -4.19 -15.17
N ALA A 319 -8.16 -3.36 -14.70
CA ALA A 319 -7.55 -3.58 -13.39
C ALA A 319 -8.57 -3.35 -12.26
N ALA A 320 -9.41 -2.29 -12.36
CA ALA A 320 -10.50 -2.05 -11.43
C ALA A 320 -11.48 -3.23 -11.36
N SER A 321 -11.77 -3.84 -12.50
CA SER A 321 -12.65 -5.03 -12.56
C SER A 321 -12.05 -6.23 -11.82
N VAL A 322 -10.75 -6.50 -12.01
CA VAL A 322 -10.04 -7.58 -11.29
C VAL A 322 -10.01 -7.32 -9.79
N MET A 323 -9.69 -6.11 -9.39
CA MET A 323 -9.67 -5.71 -7.97
C MET A 323 -11.06 -5.79 -7.33
N LYS A 324 -12.12 -5.41 -8.09
CA LYS A 324 -13.50 -5.55 -7.65
C LYS A 324 -13.85 -7.01 -7.36
N MET A 325 -13.49 -7.95 -8.22
CA MET A 325 -13.75 -9.38 -7.99
C MET A 325 -13.08 -9.87 -6.70
N ALA A 326 -11.84 -9.48 -6.46
CA ALA A 326 -11.13 -9.83 -5.24
C ALA A 326 -11.78 -9.21 -3.99
N LEU A 327 -12.17 -7.93 -4.06
CA LEU A 327 -12.86 -7.23 -2.97
C LEU A 327 -14.21 -7.88 -2.65
N VAL A 328 -15.00 -8.22 -3.66
CA VAL A 328 -16.30 -8.92 -3.52
C VAL A 328 -16.09 -10.25 -2.79
N SER A 329 -15.12 -11.07 -3.24
CA SER A 329 -14.79 -12.33 -2.59
C SER A 329 -14.43 -12.13 -1.09
N GLY A 330 -13.66 -11.08 -0.78
CA GLY A 330 -13.33 -10.72 0.60
C GLY A 330 -14.56 -10.38 1.44
N ILE A 331 -15.48 -9.54 0.94
CA ILE A 331 -16.71 -9.16 1.66
C ILE A 331 -17.56 -10.39 1.96
N LEU A 332 -17.77 -11.23 0.95
CA LEU A 332 -18.59 -12.45 1.09
C LEU A 332 -17.96 -13.44 2.07
N SER A 333 -16.62 -13.59 2.07
CA SER A 333 -15.90 -14.48 2.99
C SER A 333 -16.06 -14.09 4.46
N ALA A 334 -16.33 -12.82 4.73
CA ALA A 334 -16.57 -12.29 6.07
C ALA A 334 -18.06 -12.29 6.48
N GLY A 335 -18.97 -12.66 5.57
CA GLY A 335 -20.42 -12.76 5.81
C GLY A 335 -21.21 -11.50 5.49
N GLY A 336 -20.62 -10.54 4.74
CA GLY A 336 -21.34 -9.41 4.15
C GLY A 336 -22.19 -9.85 2.96
N LEU A 337 -23.21 -9.06 2.61
CA LEU A 337 -24.06 -9.27 1.43
C LEU A 337 -23.67 -8.27 0.34
N VAL A 338 -23.27 -8.73 -0.82
CA VAL A 338 -22.81 -7.86 -1.91
C VAL A 338 -23.91 -7.59 -2.93
N TRP A 339 -24.16 -6.31 -3.21
CA TRP A 339 -24.89 -5.82 -4.37
C TRP A 339 -23.87 -5.26 -5.37
N ASP A 340 -23.62 -6.00 -6.46
CA ASP A 340 -22.66 -5.67 -7.50
C ASP A 340 -23.30 -4.83 -8.60
N PHE A 341 -23.00 -3.54 -8.64
CA PHE A 341 -23.47 -2.61 -9.67
C PHE A 341 -22.64 -2.66 -10.96
N GLY A 342 -21.64 -3.55 -11.03
CA GLY A 342 -20.81 -3.73 -12.21
C GLY A 342 -19.83 -2.59 -12.44
N THR A 343 -19.57 -2.31 -13.72
CA THR A 343 -18.80 -1.15 -14.15
C THR A 343 -19.72 0.06 -14.32
N CYS A 344 -19.37 1.19 -13.72
CA CYS A 344 -20.12 2.43 -13.77
C CYS A 344 -19.20 3.63 -13.58
N ILE A 345 -19.68 4.83 -13.89
CA ILE A 345 -18.98 6.07 -13.55
C ILE A 345 -19.22 6.43 -12.07
N ASP A 346 -18.35 7.21 -11.49
CA ASP A 346 -18.36 7.53 -10.05
C ASP A 346 -19.68 8.20 -9.57
N PRO A 347 -20.25 9.23 -10.24
CA PRO A 347 -21.54 9.80 -9.85
C PRO A 347 -22.70 8.80 -9.97
N GLN A 348 -22.67 7.95 -10.96
CA GLN A 348 -23.66 6.90 -11.17
C GLN A 348 -23.67 5.89 -10.00
N PHE A 349 -22.49 5.54 -9.48
CA PHE A 349 -22.36 4.70 -8.30
C PHE A 349 -22.99 5.35 -7.06
N ASP A 350 -22.71 6.65 -6.83
CA ASP A 350 -23.32 7.39 -5.71
C ASP A 350 -24.84 7.44 -5.82
N TYR A 351 -25.38 7.60 -7.04
CA TYR A 351 -26.82 7.51 -7.30
C TYR A 351 -27.36 6.13 -6.91
N PHE A 352 -26.68 5.04 -7.23
CA PHE A 352 -27.12 3.68 -6.89
C PHE A 352 -27.13 3.46 -5.37
N VAL A 353 -26.08 3.90 -4.66
CA VAL A 353 -26.02 3.81 -3.19
C VAL A 353 -27.18 4.57 -2.55
N ASN A 354 -27.48 5.78 -3.05
CA ASN A 354 -28.59 6.61 -2.57
C ASN A 354 -29.94 5.96 -2.87
N PHE A 355 -30.20 5.59 -4.12
CA PHE A 355 -31.46 4.99 -4.56
C PHE A 355 -31.77 3.69 -3.83
N SER A 356 -30.76 2.85 -3.60
CA SER A 356 -30.89 1.55 -2.93
C SER A 356 -30.88 1.64 -1.41
N LEU A 357 -30.71 2.84 -0.82
CA LEU A 357 -30.65 3.11 0.63
C LEU A 357 -29.58 2.26 1.34
N ILE A 358 -28.47 1.96 0.67
CA ILE A 358 -27.38 1.16 1.22
C ILE A 358 -26.48 2.04 2.10
N ARG A 359 -26.09 1.48 3.27
CA ARG A 359 -25.27 2.21 4.26
C ARG A 359 -23.77 2.23 3.93
N THR A 360 -23.30 1.24 3.19
CA THR A 360 -21.86 1.09 2.86
C THR A 360 -21.71 0.83 1.38
N GLY A 361 -21.07 1.75 0.68
CA GLY A 361 -20.69 1.62 -0.72
C GLY A 361 -19.18 1.59 -0.88
N VAL A 362 -18.68 0.80 -1.84
CA VAL A 362 -17.27 0.70 -2.18
C VAL A 362 -17.11 0.87 -3.68
N TYR A 363 -16.42 1.92 -4.09
CA TYR A 363 -16.12 2.19 -5.49
C TYR A 363 -14.63 2.08 -5.77
N ILE A 364 -14.27 1.35 -6.82
CA ILE A 364 -12.89 1.16 -7.25
C ILE A 364 -12.65 1.92 -8.53
N ALA A 365 -11.80 2.93 -8.47
CA ALA A 365 -11.28 3.64 -9.64
C ALA A 365 -9.96 3.01 -10.09
N GLY A 366 -9.88 2.64 -11.38
CA GLY A 366 -8.67 2.07 -11.99
C GLY A 366 -7.70 3.15 -12.48
N GLY A 367 -6.70 2.70 -13.25
CA GLY A 367 -5.63 3.53 -13.81
C GLY A 367 -4.26 3.14 -13.24
N PRO A 368 -3.17 3.82 -13.67
CA PRO A 368 -1.81 3.55 -13.16
C PRO A 368 -1.71 3.73 -11.65
N ARG A 369 -2.43 4.70 -11.10
CA ARG A 369 -2.66 4.90 -9.68
C ARG A 369 -4.14 4.76 -9.41
N GLY A 370 -4.52 3.62 -8.83
CA GLY A 370 -5.90 3.32 -8.50
C GLY A 370 -6.33 3.90 -7.15
N ALA A 371 -7.65 3.90 -6.91
CA ALA A 371 -8.23 4.34 -5.65
C ALA A 371 -9.44 3.47 -5.26
N VAL A 372 -9.59 3.21 -3.95
CA VAL A 372 -10.80 2.59 -3.39
C VAL A 372 -11.48 3.58 -2.46
N ARG A 373 -12.67 4.02 -2.83
CA ARG A 373 -13.46 5.02 -2.11
C ARG A 373 -14.61 4.37 -1.36
N LEU A 374 -14.85 4.82 -0.14
CA LEU A 374 -16.03 4.46 0.63
C LEU A 374 -17.10 5.54 0.53
N SER A 375 -18.34 5.11 0.41
CA SER A 375 -19.52 5.98 0.48
C SER A 375 -20.54 5.42 1.47
N THR A 376 -21.43 6.29 1.93
CA THR A 376 -22.51 5.95 2.87
C THR A 376 -23.86 6.34 2.32
N SER A 377 -24.93 6.18 3.10
CA SER A 377 -26.29 6.54 2.75
C SER A 377 -26.37 7.92 2.09
N GLY A 378 -27.16 8.03 1.04
CA GLY A 378 -27.25 9.25 0.23
C GLY A 378 -26.18 9.38 -0.86
N GLY A 379 -25.31 8.39 -1.07
CA GLY A 379 -24.17 8.48 -1.99
C GLY A 379 -23.17 9.54 -1.54
N LEU A 380 -23.02 9.74 -0.24
CA LEU A 380 -22.14 10.74 0.37
C LEU A 380 -20.83 10.10 0.83
N PRO A 381 -19.73 10.86 0.98
CA PRO A 381 -18.49 10.35 1.52
C PRO A 381 -18.70 9.67 2.88
N ALA A 382 -17.99 8.57 3.12
CA ALA A 382 -18.06 7.81 4.36
C ALA A 382 -17.56 8.66 5.55
N PRO A 383 -18.14 8.47 6.76
CA PRO A 383 -17.63 9.12 7.96
C PRO A 383 -16.25 8.57 8.34
N ARG A 384 -15.42 9.39 8.99
CA ARG A 384 -14.07 9.02 9.42
C ARG A 384 -14.08 7.83 10.40
N SER A 385 -15.14 7.67 11.16
CA SER A 385 -15.34 6.51 12.05
C SER A 385 -15.35 5.19 11.28
N LEU A 386 -16.04 5.13 10.13
CA LEU A 386 -16.06 3.93 9.27
C LEU A 386 -14.69 3.69 8.62
N GLU A 387 -14.06 4.74 8.08
CA GLU A 387 -12.72 4.63 7.51
C GLU A 387 -11.71 4.10 8.54
N ARG A 388 -11.70 4.66 9.76
CA ARG A 388 -10.83 4.19 10.86
C ARG A 388 -11.12 2.76 11.29
N ALA A 389 -12.38 2.35 11.32
CA ALA A 389 -12.74 0.98 11.64
C ALA A 389 -12.18 -0.01 10.59
N VAL A 390 -12.24 0.35 9.30
CA VAL A 390 -11.64 -0.42 8.21
C VAL A 390 -10.11 -0.45 8.33
N GLU A 391 -9.47 0.71 8.56
CA GLU A 391 -8.01 0.82 8.78
C GLU A 391 -7.55 -0.06 9.95
N SER A 392 -8.27 -0.03 11.07
CA SER A 392 -7.99 -0.84 12.25
C SER A 392 -8.09 -2.34 11.95
N ARG A 393 -9.15 -2.79 11.26
CA ARG A 393 -9.31 -4.19 10.87
C ARG A 393 -8.20 -4.65 9.91
N LEU A 394 -7.82 -3.82 8.94
CA LEU A 394 -6.71 -4.11 8.03
C LEU A 394 -5.37 -4.26 8.80
N SER A 395 -5.11 -3.36 9.77
CA SER A 395 -3.86 -3.38 10.53
C SER A 395 -3.80 -4.54 11.51
N THR A 396 -4.91 -4.92 12.15
CA THR A 396 -4.96 -6.06 13.08
C THR A 396 -5.05 -7.40 12.36
N GLY A 397 -5.54 -7.44 11.09
CA GLY A 397 -5.80 -8.68 10.38
C GLY A 397 -6.93 -9.52 11.00
N ASP A 398 -7.72 -8.91 11.91
CA ASP A 398 -8.85 -9.56 12.58
C ASP A 398 -10.09 -9.49 11.69
N PHE A 399 -10.28 -10.50 10.85
CA PHE A 399 -11.40 -10.61 9.94
C PHE A 399 -12.39 -11.68 10.40
N ALA A 400 -13.69 -11.34 10.37
CA ALA A 400 -14.74 -12.34 10.51
C ALA A 400 -14.64 -13.40 9.40
N ARG A 401 -15.14 -14.59 9.68
CA ARG A 401 -15.26 -15.66 8.69
C ARG A 401 -16.69 -16.19 8.69
N ALA A 402 -17.26 -16.32 7.51
CA ALA A 402 -18.53 -17.00 7.30
C ALA A 402 -18.32 -18.52 7.28
N GLY A 403 -19.25 -19.28 7.83
CA GLY A 403 -19.27 -20.72 7.65
C GLY A 403 -19.51 -21.09 6.18
N TRP A 404 -19.04 -22.26 5.75
CA TRP A 404 -19.18 -22.72 4.36
C TRP A 404 -20.63 -22.75 3.88
N ASP A 405 -21.58 -23.01 4.78
CA ASP A 405 -23.03 -23.08 4.56
C ASP A 405 -23.73 -21.72 4.54
N SER A 406 -23.05 -20.67 5.02
CA SER A 406 -23.56 -19.29 5.09
C SER A 406 -22.95 -18.34 4.05
N LEU A 407 -22.02 -18.82 3.23
CA LEU A 407 -21.53 -18.07 2.08
C LEU A 407 -22.67 -17.78 1.10
N ARG A 408 -22.63 -16.56 0.52
CA ARG A 408 -23.64 -16.10 -0.44
C ARG A 408 -22.97 -15.73 -1.77
N GLU A 409 -23.76 -15.70 -2.83
CA GLU A 409 -23.35 -15.13 -4.11
C GLU A 409 -23.62 -13.62 -4.14
N PRO A 410 -22.85 -12.85 -4.91
CA PRO A 410 -23.15 -11.43 -5.11
C PRO A 410 -24.45 -11.29 -5.91
N THR A 411 -25.28 -10.31 -5.55
CA THR A 411 -26.50 -9.98 -6.31
C THR A 411 -26.11 -9.03 -7.45
N ASP A 412 -26.35 -9.43 -8.69
CA ASP A 412 -26.12 -8.56 -9.87
C ASP A 412 -27.14 -7.42 -9.92
N MET A 413 -26.66 -6.20 -9.80
CA MET A 413 -27.42 -4.95 -9.87
C MET A 413 -27.01 -4.09 -11.08
N SER A 414 -26.27 -4.64 -12.04
CA SER A 414 -25.75 -3.91 -13.20
C SER A 414 -26.84 -3.27 -14.08
N GLY A 415 -28.06 -3.81 -14.05
CA GLY A 415 -29.25 -3.25 -14.71
C GLY A 415 -29.65 -1.86 -14.21
N MET A 416 -29.24 -1.44 -13.01
CA MET A 416 -29.50 -0.11 -12.44
C MET A 416 -28.95 1.04 -13.30
N ARG A 417 -28.00 0.77 -14.18
CA ARG A 417 -27.48 1.78 -15.15
C ARG A 417 -28.58 2.42 -15.99
N GLN A 418 -29.62 1.67 -16.32
CA GLN A 418 -30.76 2.21 -17.07
C GLN A 418 -31.59 3.19 -16.22
N LEU A 419 -31.74 2.94 -14.93
CA LEU A 419 -32.47 3.87 -14.04
C LEU A 419 -31.75 5.21 -13.95
N TYR A 420 -30.42 5.22 -13.78
CA TYR A 420 -29.66 6.47 -13.79
C TYR A 420 -29.78 7.22 -15.12
N ARG A 421 -29.75 6.52 -16.23
CA ARG A 421 -29.97 7.12 -17.56
C ARG A 421 -31.36 7.75 -17.67
N GLN A 422 -32.41 7.08 -17.18
CA GLN A 422 -33.76 7.63 -17.13
C GLN A 422 -33.87 8.84 -16.21
N GLU A 423 -33.17 8.81 -15.05
CA GLU A 423 -33.07 9.98 -14.17
C GLU A 423 -32.51 11.20 -14.90
N LEU A 424 -31.39 11.05 -15.61
CA LEU A 424 -30.82 12.12 -16.42
C LEU A 424 -31.82 12.65 -17.46
N ILE A 425 -32.55 11.78 -18.15
CA ILE A 425 -33.57 12.16 -19.13
C ILE A 425 -34.73 12.93 -18.45
N SER A 426 -35.13 12.51 -17.24
CA SER A 426 -36.24 13.15 -16.51
C SER A 426 -35.95 14.59 -16.07
N LEU A 427 -34.66 15.00 -16.00
CA LEU A 427 -34.26 16.38 -15.69
C LEU A 427 -34.62 17.37 -16.80
N ALA A 428 -34.94 16.88 -18.02
CA ALA A 428 -35.39 17.73 -19.12
C ALA A 428 -36.70 17.14 -19.74
N PRO A 429 -37.83 17.24 -19.04
CA PRO A 429 -39.09 16.58 -19.44
C PRO A 429 -39.62 17.07 -20.79
N ASP A 430 -39.37 18.34 -21.14
CA ASP A 430 -39.78 18.92 -22.44
C ASP A 430 -38.74 18.69 -23.54
N GLY A 431 -37.73 17.83 -23.27
CA GLY A 431 -36.59 17.59 -24.14
C GLY A 431 -35.72 18.83 -24.36
N LEU A 432 -34.69 18.73 -25.21
CA LEU A 432 -33.74 19.80 -25.53
C LEU A 432 -33.70 20.17 -27.03
N SER A 433 -34.80 19.93 -27.76
CA SER A 433 -34.89 20.29 -29.18
C SER A 433 -34.59 21.77 -29.38
N GLY A 434 -33.71 22.10 -30.35
CA GLY A 434 -33.25 23.46 -30.64
C GLY A 434 -32.00 23.90 -29.83
N MET A 435 -31.61 23.16 -28.84
CA MET A 435 -30.33 23.37 -28.14
C MET A 435 -29.20 22.66 -28.90
N LYS A 436 -28.00 23.25 -28.82
CA LYS A 436 -26.76 22.68 -29.39
C LYS A 436 -25.71 22.59 -28.27
N ALA A 437 -25.08 21.43 -28.18
CA ALA A 437 -23.99 21.23 -27.21
C ALA A 437 -22.98 20.22 -27.74
N GLU A 438 -21.73 20.35 -27.32
CA GLU A 438 -20.66 19.40 -27.54
C GLU A 438 -20.13 18.92 -26.21
N VAL A 439 -20.01 17.61 -25.99
CA VAL A 439 -19.47 17.04 -24.75
C VAL A 439 -18.03 16.64 -24.93
N ARG A 440 -17.16 17.06 -24.03
CA ARG A 440 -15.74 16.75 -23.97
C ARG A 440 -15.33 16.28 -22.60
N GLY A 441 -14.22 15.56 -22.48
CA GLY A 441 -13.63 15.11 -21.23
C GLY A 441 -12.45 14.20 -21.49
N SER A 442 -11.66 13.95 -20.45
CA SER A 442 -10.50 13.05 -20.52
C SER A 442 -10.90 11.57 -20.41
N ASP A 443 -12.01 11.27 -19.74
CA ASP A 443 -12.58 9.92 -19.69
C ASP A 443 -13.74 9.80 -20.69
N LEU A 444 -13.70 8.75 -21.49
CA LEU A 444 -14.66 8.51 -22.56
C LEU A 444 -16.04 8.07 -22.06
N GLU A 445 -16.13 7.40 -20.93
CA GLU A 445 -17.40 6.81 -20.49
C GLU A 445 -18.41 7.86 -19.98
N PRO A 446 -18.03 8.83 -19.13
CA PRO A 446 -18.93 9.95 -18.80
C PRO A 446 -19.35 10.75 -20.05
N VAL A 447 -18.40 10.97 -20.99
CA VAL A 447 -18.65 11.71 -22.24
C VAL A 447 -19.66 10.97 -23.12
N LYS A 448 -19.48 9.66 -23.35
CA LYS A 448 -20.42 8.83 -24.15
C LYS A 448 -21.81 8.80 -23.50
N LEU A 449 -21.88 8.63 -22.17
CA LEU A 449 -23.15 8.56 -21.46
C LEU A 449 -23.91 9.88 -21.60
N LEU A 450 -23.29 11.03 -21.31
CA LEU A 450 -23.93 12.34 -21.42
C LEU A 450 -24.32 12.65 -22.87
N SER A 451 -23.43 12.39 -23.86
CA SER A 451 -23.73 12.59 -25.27
C SER A 451 -24.94 11.76 -25.72
N SER A 452 -25.02 10.48 -25.29
CA SER A 452 -26.16 9.62 -25.59
C SER A 452 -27.46 10.12 -24.97
N VAL A 453 -27.43 10.62 -23.72
CA VAL A 453 -28.60 11.21 -23.04
C VAL A 453 -29.04 12.47 -23.77
N LEU A 454 -28.13 13.42 -24.03
CA LEU A 454 -28.45 14.67 -24.71
C LEU A 454 -29.03 14.45 -26.10
N SER A 455 -28.47 13.54 -26.87
CA SER A 455 -29.02 13.13 -28.18
C SER A 455 -30.42 12.53 -28.05
N THR A 456 -30.67 11.71 -27.03
CA THR A 456 -31.99 11.07 -26.79
C THR A 456 -33.08 12.11 -26.48
N ILE A 457 -32.73 13.19 -25.75
CA ILE A 457 -33.66 14.28 -25.43
C ILE A 457 -33.69 15.39 -26.48
N GLY A 458 -33.07 15.16 -27.66
CA GLY A 458 -33.18 16.03 -28.83
C GLY A 458 -32.20 17.21 -28.90
N CYS A 459 -31.11 17.19 -28.10
CA CYS A 459 -30.04 18.17 -28.22
C CYS A 459 -29.18 17.85 -29.44
N ALA A 460 -28.89 18.85 -30.29
CA ALA A 460 -27.95 18.67 -31.40
C ALA A 460 -26.49 18.69 -30.89
N MET A 461 -25.69 17.71 -31.37
CA MET A 461 -24.32 17.50 -30.87
C MET A 461 -23.25 18.12 -31.77
N ASP A 462 -23.64 19.13 -32.56
CA ASP A 462 -22.85 19.73 -33.65
C ASP A 462 -22.36 21.17 -33.36
N GLY A 463 -22.07 21.51 -32.14
CA GLY A 463 -21.57 22.85 -31.74
C GLY A 463 -22.36 23.45 -30.58
N GLY A 464 -22.34 24.78 -30.48
CA GLY A 464 -22.99 25.50 -29.36
C GLY A 464 -22.13 25.52 -28.11
N LEU A 465 -22.75 25.19 -26.98
CA LEU A 465 -22.04 25.10 -25.68
C LEU A 465 -21.10 23.90 -25.67
N ARG A 466 -19.87 24.08 -25.19
CA ARG A 466 -18.95 22.97 -24.95
C ARG A 466 -18.99 22.60 -23.48
N LEU A 467 -19.48 21.42 -23.21
CA LEU A 467 -19.59 20.84 -21.86
C LEU A 467 -18.35 19.99 -21.60
N HIS A 468 -17.50 20.38 -20.67
CA HIS A 468 -16.28 19.67 -20.36
C HIS A 468 -16.40 18.97 -19.00
N LEU A 469 -16.45 17.64 -19.01
CA LEU A 469 -16.53 16.80 -17.82
C LEU A 469 -15.13 16.52 -17.24
N GLY A 470 -15.00 16.58 -15.92
CA GLY A 470 -13.83 16.06 -15.21
C GLY A 470 -13.68 14.56 -15.43
N ALA A 471 -12.49 14.03 -15.17
CA ALA A 471 -12.17 12.60 -15.35
C ALA A 471 -13.10 11.67 -14.55
N ASP A 472 -13.52 12.10 -13.35
CA ASP A 472 -14.44 11.38 -12.47
C ASP A 472 -15.93 11.55 -12.85
N GLY A 473 -16.26 12.45 -13.78
CA GLY A 473 -17.64 12.81 -14.12
C GLY A 473 -18.34 13.71 -13.09
N ARG A 474 -17.67 14.10 -11.99
CA ARG A 474 -18.27 14.89 -10.90
C ARG A 474 -18.31 16.38 -11.18
N ARG A 475 -17.30 16.89 -11.89
CA ARG A 475 -17.15 18.31 -12.19
C ARG A 475 -17.54 18.60 -13.63
N LEU A 476 -18.16 19.74 -13.82
CA LEU A 476 -18.54 20.26 -15.12
C LEU A 476 -17.98 21.68 -15.28
N SER A 477 -17.26 21.94 -16.35
CA SER A 477 -17.00 23.31 -16.85
C SER A 477 -17.69 23.51 -18.20
N VAL A 478 -17.97 24.76 -18.53
CA VAL A 478 -18.68 25.11 -19.75
C VAL A 478 -17.88 26.16 -20.50
N PHE A 479 -17.75 25.97 -21.81
CA PHE A 479 -17.28 27.04 -22.69
C PHE A 479 -18.45 27.54 -23.54
N ASP A 480 -18.76 28.81 -23.40
CA ASP A 480 -19.76 29.52 -24.18
C ASP A 480 -19.05 30.47 -25.17
N PRO A 481 -19.46 30.54 -26.43
CA PRO A 481 -18.82 31.44 -27.41
C PRO A 481 -18.82 32.92 -27.03
N VAL A 482 -19.78 33.35 -26.21
CA VAL A 482 -19.94 34.76 -25.77
C VAL A 482 -19.30 34.97 -24.39
N ALA A 483 -19.66 34.13 -23.40
CA ALA A 483 -19.19 34.26 -22.02
C ALA A 483 -17.77 33.70 -21.81
N GLY A 484 -17.21 32.93 -22.77
CA GLY A 484 -15.92 32.29 -22.64
C GLY A 484 -15.94 31.03 -21.74
N TYR A 485 -14.82 30.77 -21.06
CA TYR A 485 -14.67 29.59 -20.20
C TYR A 485 -15.26 29.86 -18.79
N VAL A 486 -16.16 28.99 -18.39
CA VAL A 486 -16.81 29.01 -17.07
C VAL A 486 -16.30 27.86 -16.23
N TRP A 487 -15.62 28.17 -15.15
CA TRP A 487 -15.01 27.24 -14.22
C TRP A 487 -16.04 26.37 -13.49
N PRO A 488 -15.68 25.16 -13.02
CA PRO A 488 -16.62 24.24 -12.36
C PRO A 488 -17.35 24.86 -11.17
N GLU A 489 -16.67 25.68 -10.36
CA GLU A 489 -17.24 26.32 -9.18
C GLU A 489 -18.35 27.33 -9.57
N ARG A 490 -18.20 28.02 -10.69
CA ARG A 490 -19.22 28.91 -11.23
C ARG A 490 -20.38 28.17 -11.89
N VAL A 491 -20.10 26.99 -12.51
CA VAL A 491 -21.15 26.11 -13.04
C VAL A 491 -21.99 25.53 -11.89
N LEU A 492 -21.34 25.13 -10.78
CA LEU A 492 -22.03 24.73 -9.56
C LEU A 492 -22.92 25.88 -9.04
N ALA A 493 -22.38 27.10 -8.95
CA ALA A 493 -23.13 28.28 -8.49
C ALA A 493 -24.33 28.58 -9.42
N MET A 494 -24.22 28.42 -10.74
CA MET A 494 -25.36 28.55 -11.66
C MET A 494 -26.44 27.51 -11.36
N ASN A 495 -26.06 26.25 -11.11
CA ASN A 495 -27.02 25.22 -10.74
C ASN A 495 -27.65 25.46 -9.35
N CYS A 496 -26.90 26.06 -8.40
CA CYS A 496 -27.44 26.54 -7.13
C CYS A 496 -28.43 27.67 -7.34
N LEU A 497 -28.13 28.64 -8.22
CA LEU A 497 -29.05 29.74 -8.57
C LEU A 497 -30.38 29.20 -9.15
N ILE A 498 -30.30 28.19 -10.02
CA ILE A 498 -31.49 27.52 -10.58
C ILE A 498 -32.33 26.90 -9.46
N GLU A 499 -31.72 26.24 -8.46
CA GLU A 499 -32.45 25.69 -7.31
C GLU A 499 -33.09 26.77 -6.45
N LEU A 500 -32.35 27.86 -6.15
CA LEU A 500 -32.84 28.99 -5.36
C LEU A 500 -34.03 29.69 -6.02
N LYS A 501 -34.04 29.82 -7.35
CA LYS A 501 -35.18 30.36 -8.12
C LYS A 501 -36.43 29.49 -8.03
N THR A 502 -36.29 28.23 -7.62
CA THR A 502 -37.41 27.32 -7.36
C THR A 502 -37.82 27.30 -5.88
N GLY A 503 -37.09 28.02 -5.02
CA GLY A 503 -37.44 28.21 -3.61
C GLY A 503 -36.88 27.12 -2.67
N GLY A 504 -35.81 26.41 -3.06
CA GLY A 504 -35.18 25.37 -2.26
C GLY A 504 -33.99 25.86 -1.42
N ASP A 505 -33.77 25.25 -0.26
CA ASP A 505 -32.50 25.34 0.47
C ASP A 505 -31.43 24.53 -0.26
N LEU A 506 -30.16 24.84 0.00
CA LEU A 506 -29.02 24.16 -0.61
C LEU A 506 -28.24 23.33 0.41
N ALA A 507 -27.71 22.19 -0.02
CA ALA A 507 -26.75 21.42 0.76
C ALA A 507 -25.43 21.27 -0.02
N LEU A 508 -24.35 21.80 0.54
CA LEU A 508 -23.04 21.84 -0.10
C LEU A 508 -21.95 21.34 0.87
N PRO A 509 -20.84 20.80 0.34
CA PRO A 509 -19.70 20.43 1.18
C PRO A 509 -19.10 21.67 1.85
N TYR A 510 -18.40 21.45 2.97
CA TYR A 510 -17.83 22.50 3.80
C TYR A 510 -16.87 23.43 3.03
N ASP A 511 -16.13 22.89 2.06
CA ASP A 511 -15.14 23.58 1.23
C ASP A 511 -15.72 24.20 -0.07
N ALA A 512 -17.04 24.11 -0.30
CA ALA A 512 -17.68 24.79 -1.42
C ALA A 512 -17.63 26.33 -1.25
N PRO A 513 -17.66 27.11 -2.35
CA PRO A 513 -17.56 28.58 -2.31
C PRO A 513 -18.57 29.23 -1.38
N LEU A 514 -18.11 30.21 -0.57
CA LEU A 514 -18.97 30.99 0.34
C LEU A 514 -19.81 32.04 -0.40
N ALA A 515 -19.42 32.45 -1.60
CA ALA A 515 -20.22 33.29 -2.47
C ALA A 515 -21.62 32.70 -2.71
N ILE A 516 -21.77 31.36 -2.65
CA ILE A 516 -23.09 30.71 -2.78
C ILE A 516 -23.96 30.95 -1.53
N ASP A 517 -23.38 31.12 -0.33
CA ASP A 517 -24.15 31.47 0.88
C ASP A 517 -24.73 32.88 0.75
N GLN A 518 -23.96 33.83 0.20
CA GLN A 518 -24.43 35.18 -0.06
C GLN A 518 -25.56 35.19 -1.10
N LEU A 519 -25.38 34.37 -2.17
CA LEU A 519 -26.41 34.17 -3.19
C LEU A 519 -27.69 33.60 -2.57
N ALA A 520 -27.60 32.55 -1.75
CA ALA A 520 -28.76 31.93 -1.10
C ALA A 520 -29.48 32.90 -0.18
N ALA A 521 -28.73 33.70 0.60
CA ALA A 521 -29.30 34.74 1.47
C ALA A 521 -30.11 35.79 0.71
N SER A 522 -29.68 36.17 -0.52
CA SER A 522 -30.44 37.12 -1.36
C SER A 522 -31.80 36.59 -1.86
N TYR A 523 -31.96 35.24 -1.85
CA TYR A 523 -33.21 34.54 -2.17
C TYR A 523 -34.01 34.14 -0.91
N GLY A 524 -33.55 34.50 0.30
CA GLY A 524 -34.17 34.10 1.56
C GLY A 524 -33.99 32.62 1.91
N SER A 525 -33.07 31.92 1.25
CA SER A 525 -32.73 30.51 1.44
C SER A 525 -31.42 30.34 2.22
N GLN A 526 -31.17 29.13 2.70
CA GLN A 526 -29.99 28.82 3.48
C GLN A 526 -29.14 27.75 2.78
N VAL A 527 -27.81 27.84 2.98
CA VAL A 527 -26.88 26.79 2.61
C VAL A 527 -26.55 25.97 3.85
N LYS A 528 -26.96 24.70 3.86
CA LYS A 528 -26.60 23.73 4.89
C LYS A 528 -25.29 23.06 4.49
N ARG A 529 -24.24 23.25 5.30
CA ARG A 529 -22.91 22.71 5.03
C ARG A 529 -22.75 21.34 5.66
N TYR A 530 -22.34 20.34 4.87
CA TYR A 530 -21.97 19.01 5.37
C TYR A 530 -20.46 18.82 5.31
N LEU A 531 -19.94 18.01 6.22
CA LEU A 531 -18.52 17.71 6.31
C LEU A 531 -18.14 16.62 5.31
N SER A 532 -16.97 16.75 4.71
CA SER A 532 -16.39 15.70 3.82
C SER A 532 -16.03 14.46 4.60
N CYS A 533 -15.72 14.61 5.88
CA CYS A 533 -15.28 13.54 6.76
C CYS A 533 -15.82 13.75 8.20
N PRO A 534 -17.13 13.59 8.43
CA PRO A 534 -17.72 13.87 9.73
C PRO A 534 -17.17 12.93 10.81
N SER A 535 -16.92 13.51 11.98
CA SER A 535 -16.57 12.76 13.19
C SER A 535 -17.79 12.38 14.02
N ASP A 536 -18.90 13.11 13.84
CA ASP A 536 -20.15 12.99 14.56
C ASP A 536 -21.36 13.20 13.63
N GLU A 537 -22.56 13.29 14.18
CA GLU A 537 -23.80 13.51 13.45
C GLU A 537 -24.21 15.00 13.37
N SER A 538 -23.32 15.93 13.64
CA SER A 538 -23.62 17.37 13.66
C SER A 538 -24.12 17.91 12.32
N ASP A 539 -23.76 17.27 11.21
CA ASP A 539 -24.16 17.63 9.84
C ASP A 539 -25.30 16.78 9.27
N ARG A 540 -26.02 16.03 10.10
CA ARG A 540 -27.06 15.06 9.68
C ARG A 540 -28.13 15.67 8.77
N ASP A 541 -28.65 16.85 9.14
CA ASP A 541 -29.68 17.52 8.34
C ASP A 541 -29.14 18.01 6.99
N ALA A 542 -27.91 18.51 6.97
CA ALA A 542 -27.24 18.90 5.73
C ALA A 542 -27.01 17.67 4.82
N ARG A 543 -26.58 16.54 5.36
CA ARG A 543 -26.42 15.27 4.62
C ARG A 543 -27.74 14.73 4.09
N ARG A 544 -28.82 14.83 4.87
CA ARG A 544 -30.15 14.42 4.42
C ARG A 544 -30.63 15.28 3.24
N LEU A 545 -30.41 16.58 3.27
CA LEU A 545 -30.71 17.45 2.13
C LEU A 545 -29.81 17.17 0.94
N ALA A 546 -28.48 16.96 1.17
CA ALA A 546 -27.53 16.62 0.14
C ALA A 546 -27.84 15.31 -0.59
N ALA A 547 -28.43 14.32 0.12
CA ALA A 547 -28.90 13.07 -0.50
C ALA A 547 -30.01 13.31 -1.53
N ASN A 548 -30.85 14.34 -1.32
CA ASN A 548 -31.90 14.76 -2.26
C ASN A 548 -31.39 15.69 -3.37
N GLN A 549 -30.16 16.14 -3.30
CA GLN A 549 -29.51 17.03 -4.27
C GLN A 549 -28.25 16.39 -4.88
N PRO A 550 -28.36 15.20 -5.50
CA PRO A 550 -27.21 14.49 -6.07
C PRO A 550 -26.50 15.30 -7.16
N TRP A 551 -27.23 16.19 -7.85
CA TRP A 551 -26.69 17.06 -8.89
C TRP A 551 -25.55 17.96 -8.38
N THR A 552 -25.44 18.28 -7.10
CA THR A 552 -24.33 19.06 -6.54
C THR A 552 -22.96 18.35 -6.66
N ARG A 553 -22.97 17.06 -6.91
CA ARG A 553 -21.80 16.17 -7.00
C ARG A 553 -21.74 15.40 -8.31
N ASP A 554 -22.60 15.74 -9.28
CA ASP A 554 -22.78 15.01 -10.53
C ASP A 554 -22.76 15.99 -11.72
N GLY A 555 -21.65 15.97 -12.47
CA GLY A 555 -21.45 16.84 -13.63
C GLY A 555 -22.43 16.57 -14.76
N LEU A 556 -22.93 15.34 -14.90
CA LEU A 556 -23.89 14.98 -15.94
C LEU A 556 -25.27 15.56 -15.59
N MET A 557 -25.70 15.42 -14.34
CA MET A 557 -26.94 16.04 -13.86
C MET A 557 -26.89 17.57 -13.98
N MET A 558 -25.76 18.19 -13.56
CA MET A 558 -25.56 19.65 -13.72
C MET A 558 -25.70 20.10 -15.18
N ALA A 559 -25.15 19.34 -16.12
CA ALA A 559 -25.22 19.66 -17.53
C ALA A 559 -26.66 19.65 -18.06
N VAL A 560 -27.43 18.60 -17.78
CA VAL A 560 -28.82 18.47 -18.25
C VAL A 560 -29.71 19.54 -17.60
N ARG A 561 -29.56 19.79 -16.28
CA ARG A 561 -30.31 20.84 -15.55
C ARG A 561 -30.04 22.23 -16.14
N LEU A 562 -28.76 22.55 -16.38
CA LEU A 562 -28.36 23.84 -16.95
C LEU A 562 -28.96 24.03 -18.35
N LEU A 563 -28.82 23.05 -19.25
CA LEU A 563 -29.39 23.12 -20.61
C LEU A 563 -30.92 23.23 -20.60
N ASN A 564 -31.59 22.47 -19.73
CA ASN A 564 -33.04 22.55 -19.56
C ASN A 564 -33.50 23.95 -19.07
N TRP A 565 -32.76 24.54 -18.11
CA TRP A 565 -33.03 25.87 -17.63
C TRP A 565 -32.88 26.92 -18.72
N LEU A 566 -31.76 26.93 -19.44
CA LEU A 566 -31.50 27.86 -20.55
C LEU A 566 -32.59 27.79 -21.62
N LYS A 567 -33.04 26.57 -21.98
CA LYS A 567 -34.13 26.36 -22.95
C LYS A 567 -35.46 26.95 -22.44
N ARG A 568 -35.86 26.59 -21.20
CA ARG A 568 -37.17 26.97 -20.60
C ARG A 568 -37.28 28.48 -20.40
N THR A 569 -36.23 29.12 -19.92
CA THR A 569 -36.24 30.54 -19.59
C THR A 569 -35.77 31.42 -20.75
N ARG A 570 -35.26 30.84 -21.85
CA ARG A 570 -34.63 31.54 -22.95
C ARG A 570 -33.47 32.45 -22.50
N SER A 571 -32.84 32.12 -21.39
CA SER A 571 -31.67 32.82 -20.85
C SER A 571 -30.39 32.35 -21.50
N SER A 572 -29.30 33.10 -21.31
CA SER A 572 -27.95 32.77 -21.74
C SER A 572 -27.03 32.45 -20.56
N ILE A 573 -25.88 31.83 -20.83
CA ILE A 573 -24.82 31.64 -19.83
C ILE A 573 -24.39 33.01 -19.26
N SER A 574 -24.19 34.02 -20.13
CA SER A 574 -23.82 35.38 -19.68
C SER A 574 -24.86 35.95 -18.70
N GLY A 575 -26.17 35.82 -19.01
CA GLY A 575 -27.23 36.30 -18.12
C GLY A 575 -27.25 35.61 -16.76
N LEU A 576 -26.98 34.30 -16.71
CA LEU A 576 -26.83 33.58 -15.43
C LEU A 576 -25.59 34.04 -14.65
N LEU A 577 -24.48 34.31 -15.35
CA LEU A 577 -23.23 34.77 -14.73
C LEU A 577 -23.35 36.17 -14.13
N GLU A 578 -24.15 37.07 -14.74
CA GLU A 578 -24.43 38.42 -14.24
C GLU A 578 -25.22 38.39 -12.91
N GLU A 579 -26.04 37.37 -12.70
CA GLU A 579 -26.79 37.20 -11.45
C GLU A 579 -25.92 36.60 -10.31
N LEU A 580 -24.73 36.06 -10.62
CA LEU A 580 -23.83 35.49 -9.61
C LEU A 580 -22.92 36.58 -9.01
N PRO A 581 -22.60 36.50 -7.72
CA PRO A 581 -21.52 37.29 -7.17
C PRO A 581 -20.20 37.02 -7.89
N ALA A 582 -19.34 38.04 -7.97
CA ALA A 582 -18.01 37.87 -8.52
C ALA A 582 -17.16 37.05 -7.52
N PHE A 583 -16.67 35.87 -7.92
CA PHE A 583 -15.78 35.06 -7.12
C PHE A 583 -14.94 34.15 -7.98
N ALA A 584 -13.77 33.81 -7.47
CA ALA A 584 -12.90 32.75 -7.98
C ALA A 584 -12.32 31.95 -6.81
N VAL A 585 -12.01 30.69 -7.05
CA VAL A 585 -11.48 29.77 -6.03
C VAL A 585 -10.16 29.19 -6.50
N THR A 586 -9.17 29.19 -5.61
CA THR A 586 -7.87 28.55 -5.85
C THR A 586 -7.56 27.63 -4.67
N ALA A 587 -7.09 26.42 -4.95
CA ALA A 587 -6.69 25.47 -3.91
C ALA A 587 -5.20 25.14 -4.02
N LYS A 588 -4.52 25.08 -2.87
CA LYS A 588 -3.10 24.71 -2.78
C LYS A 588 -2.87 23.73 -1.62
N THR A 589 -2.01 22.75 -1.83
CA THR A 589 -1.61 21.81 -0.78
C THR A 589 -0.19 22.15 -0.32
N VAL A 590 -0.01 22.38 0.99
CA VAL A 590 1.27 22.72 1.62
C VAL A 590 1.68 21.57 2.53
N PRO A 591 2.91 21.00 2.37
CA PRO A 591 3.41 19.96 3.28
C PRO A 591 3.46 20.49 4.72
N CYS A 592 3.10 19.63 5.69
CA CYS A 592 3.09 19.96 7.09
C CYS A 592 3.97 19.00 7.87
N SER A 593 5.11 19.50 8.39
CA SER A 593 6.04 18.75 9.22
C SER A 593 5.68 18.73 10.71
N ALA A 594 4.83 19.67 11.14
CA ALA A 594 4.35 19.79 12.51
C ALA A 594 2.97 19.13 12.70
N ASN A 595 2.47 19.06 13.92
CA ASN A 595 1.11 18.62 14.19
C ASN A 595 0.10 19.63 13.63
N PRO A 596 -0.76 19.25 12.64
CA PRO A 596 -1.68 20.17 11.99
C PRO A 596 -2.64 20.90 12.95
N GLY A 597 -3.06 20.23 14.02
CA GLY A 597 -3.93 20.82 15.04
C GLY A 597 -3.24 21.96 15.80
N GLN A 598 -1.95 21.80 16.14
CA GLN A 598 -1.15 22.85 16.77
C GLN A 598 -0.94 24.04 15.83
N VAL A 599 -0.70 23.74 14.54
CA VAL A 599 -0.53 24.78 13.51
C VAL A 599 -1.82 25.62 13.38
N LEU A 600 -2.99 24.97 13.27
CA LEU A 600 -4.27 25.65 13.19
C LEU A 600 -4.57 26.47 14.47
N GLN A 601 -4.26 25.92 15.64
CA GLN A 601 -4.45 26.61 16.91
C GLN A 601 -3.57 27.89 17.01
N LYS A 602 -2.31 27.83 16.59
CA LYS A 602 -1.42 29.00 16.53
C LYS A 602 -1.92 30.04 15.53
N LEU A 603 -2.31 29.60 14.32
CA LEU A 603 -2.88 30.48 13.31
C LEU A 603 -4.15 31.20 13.81
N ASN A 604 -4.98 30.56 14.62
CA ASN A 604 -6.20 31.09 15.20
C ASN A 604 -5.96 31.93 16.48
N GLY A 605 -4.73 32.28 16.82
CA GLY A 605 -4.41 33.00 18.04
C GLY A 605 -4.81 32.24 19.31
N GLY A 606 -4.65 30.90 19.33
CA GLY A 606 -4.96 30.06 20.46
C GLY A 606 -6.43 29.57 20.55
N ARG A 607 -7.30 30.00 19.66
CA ARG A 607 -8.70 29.55 19.63
C ARG A 607 -8.84 28.23 18.87
N ARG A 608 -9.68 27.32 19.38
CA ARG A 608 -10.07 26.11 18.64
C ARG A 608 -11.28 26.43 17.75
N ASP A 609 -11.20 26.00 16.48
CA ASP A 609 -12.39 26.08 15.61
C ASP A 609 -13.39 24.98 16.03
N SER A 610 -14.67 25.36 16.15
CA SER A 610 -15.72 24.43 16.61
C SER A 610 -16.26 23.52 15.53
N MET A 611 -15.92 23.73 14.26
CA MET A 611 -16.54 23.03 13.11
C MET A 611 -15.78 21.82 12.57
N GLY A 612 -14.62 21.45 13.09
CA GLY A 612 -14.00 20.14 12.87
C GLY A 612 -13.20 19.90 11.57
N GLU A 613 -13.40 20.65 10.49
CA GLU A 613 -12.69 20.44 9.20
C GLU A 613 -11.62 21.49 8.88
N GLY A 614 -11.36 22.45 9.74
CA GLY A 614 -10.35 23.49 9.53
C GLY A 614 -10.81 24.86 9.94
N SER A 615 -9.98 25.86 9.70
CA SER A 615 -10.19 27.24 10.12
C SER A 615 -10.33 28.16 8.91
N ARG A 616 -11.27 29.10 8.97
CA ARG A 616 -11.46 30.11 7.95
C ARG A 616 -10.88 31.46 8.38
N PHE A 617 -10.00 31.98 7.55
CA PHE A 617 -9.33 33.25 7.75
C PHE A 617 -9.91 34.30 6.80
N ARG A 618 -10.44 35.41 7.36
CA ARG A 618 -10.86 36.55 6.56
C ARG A 618 -9.69 37.50 6.42
N LEU A 619 -9.33 37.80 5.19
CA LEU A 619 -8.27 38.72 4.79
C LEU A 619 -8.90 39.88 3.98
N PRO A 620 -8.23 41.02 3.78
CA PRO A 620 -8.82 42.16 3.07
C PRO A 620 -9.32 41.86 1.66
N SER A 621 -8.64 40.96 0.93
CA SER A 621 -8.92 40.56 -0.45
C SER A 621 -9.81 39.32 -0.58
N GLY A 622 -10.15 38.62 0.52
CA GLY A 622 -10.99 37.43 0.45
C GLY A 622 -10.95 36.54 1.69
N ILE A 623 -11.25 35.28 1.51
CA ILE A 623 -11.33 34.27 2.59
C ILE A 623 -10.47 33.06 2.22
N VAL A 624 -9.74 32.53 3.19
CA VAL A 624 -9.00 31.26 3.01
C VAL A 624 -9.44 30.24 4.04
N LEU A 625 -9.88 29.08 3.58
CA LEU A 625 -10.08 27.90 4.41
C LEU A 625 -8.76 27.13 4.48
N VAL A 626 -8.29 26.85 5.70
CA VAL A 626 -7.13 26.00 5.97
C VAL A 626 -7.62 24.75 6.67
N ARG A 627 -7.44 23.60 6.07
CA ARG A 627 -7.80 22.33 6.68
C ARG A 627 -6.67 21.29 6.60
N PRO A 628 -6.53 20.42 7.61
CA PRO A 628 -5.60 19.31 7.53
C PRO A 628 -6.01 18.33 6.43
N SER A 629 -5.03 17.71 5.76
CA SER A 629 -5.31 16.51 4.99
C SER A 629 -5.70 15.36 5.93
N LYS A 630 -6.47 14.40 5.44
CA LYS A 630 -6.90 13.21 6.23
C LYS A 630 -5.73 12.45 6.85
N ARG A 631 -4.57 12.40 6.17
CA ARG A 631 -3.34 11.78 6.67
C ARG A 631 -2.53 12.67 7.61
N GLY A 632 -2.89 13.95 7.77
CA GLY A 632 -2.19 14.91 8.63
C GLY A 632 -0.77 15.29 8.17
N LYS A 633 -0.40 14.94 6.93
CA LYS A 633 0.94 15.23 6.36
C LYS A 633 1.01 16.53 5.57
N SER A 634 -0.13 17.19 5.38
CA SER A 634 -0.24 18.45 4.65
C SER A 634 -1.44 19.28 5.12
N LEU A 635 -1.42 20.55 4.79
CA LEU A 635 -2.56 21.47 4.93
C LEU A 635 -3.09 21.80 3.54
N ILE A 636 -4.40 21.79 3.40
CA ILE A 636 -5.09 22.17 2.17
C ILE A 636 -5.63 23.59 2.40
N LEU A 637 -5.17 24.52 1.54
CA LEU A 637 -5.60 25.90 1.50
C LEU A 637 -6.63 26.04 0.38
N VAL A 638 -7.82 26.57 0.68
CA VAL A 638 -8.83 26.89 -0.33
C VAL A 638 -9.14 28.38 -0.20
N ALA A 639 -8.61 29.18 -1.11
CA ALA A 639 -8.80 30.63 -1.13
C ALA A 639 -9.95 31.01 -2.07
N GLU A 640 -10.80 31.90 -1.62
CA GLU A 640 -11.89 32.53 -2.36
C GLU A 640 -11.72 34.03 -2.37
N ALA A 641 -11.65 34.63 -3.55
CA ALA A 641 -11.53 36.08 -3.76
C ALA A 641 -12.38 36.52 -4.94
N GLN A 642 -12.37 37.82 -5.27
CA GLN A 642 -13.16 38.38 -6.36
C GLN A 642 -12.72 37.83 -7.74
N ASP A 643 -11.43 37.56 -7.92
CA ASP A 643 -10.82 37.04 -9.15
C ASP A 643 -9.74 36.00 -8.81
N SER A 644 -9.26 35.32 -9.85
CA SER A 644 -8.30 34.20 -9.73
C SER A 644 -6.91 34.63 -9.28
N GLU A 645 -6.49 35.86 -9.62
CA GLU A 645 -5.18 36.39 -9.24
C GLU A 645 -5.16 36.70 -7.72
N SER A 646 -6.17 37.42 -7.24
CA SER A 646 -6.34 37.67 -5.81
C SER A 646 -6.49 36.39 -4.98
N ALA A 647 -7.18 35.38 -5.49
CA ALA A 647 -7.29 34.08 -4.81
C ALA A 647 -5.95 33.35 -4.73
N ALA A 648 -5.12 33.40 -5.79
CA ALA A 648 -3.79 32.82 -5.79
C ALA A 648 -2.81 33.56 -4.87
N GLU A 649 -2.87 34.90 -4.82
CA GLU A 649 -2.09 35.71 -3.89
C GLU A 649 -2.40 35.39 -2.43
N LEU A 650 -3.67 35.24 -2.09
CA LEU A 650 -4.13 34.85 -0.74
C LEU A 650 -3.54 33.48 -0.31
N CYS A 651 -3.49 32.50 -1.22
CA CYS A 651 -2.83 31.24 -0.96
C CYS A 651 -1.33 31.43 -0.67
N GLY A 652 -0.66 32.31 -1.43
CA GLY A 652 0.76 32.63 -1.25
C GLY A 652 1.05 33.33 0.08
N GLU A 653 0.24 34.34 0.44
CA GLU A 653 0.38 35.04 1.73
C GLU A 653 0.23 34.11 2.92
N LEU A 654 -0.76 33.21 2.85
CA LEU A 654 -1.00 32.28 3.95
C LEU A 654 0.07 31.17 4.02
N GLU A 655 0.60 30.75 2.88
CA GLU A 655 1.74 29.81 2.85
C GLU A 655 2.99 30.40 3.52
N GLN A 656 3.28 31.68 3.28
CA GLN A 656 4.39 32.39 3.96
C GLN A 656 4.16 32.45 5.48
N LYS A 657 2.93 32.76 5.93
CA LYS A 657 2.58 32.74 7.35
C LYS A 657 2.71 31.35 7.96
N LEU A 658 2.34 30.30 7.23
CA LEU A 658 2.54 28.92 7.67
C LEU A 658 4.02 28.58 7.83
N GLY A 659 4.89 29.06 6.94
CA GLY A 659 6.33 28.89 7.04
C GLY A 659 6.90 29.42 8.38
N THR A 660 6.47 30.60 8.82
CA THR A 660 6.86 31.16 10.12
C THR A 660 6.32 30.35 11.29
N VAL A 661 5.05 29.91 11.23
CA VAL A 661 4.43 29.08 12.28
C VAL A 661 5.14 27.71 12.41
N PHE A 662 5.60 27.14 11.29
CA PHE A 662 6.36 25.89 11.34
C PHE A 662 7.72 26.05 12.04
N LEU A 663 8.41 27.17 11.83
CA LEU A 663 9.67 27.49 12.50
C LEU A 663 9.45 27.66 14.02
N ASP A 664 8.46 28.43 14.42
CA ASP A 664 8.11 28.67 15.84
C ASP A 664 7.77 27.35 16.58
N ILE A 665 7.04 26.41 15.94
CA ILE A 665 6.73 25.12 16.54
C ILE A 665 7.96 24.21 16.59
N GLY A 666 8.90 24.35 15.65
CA GLY A 666 10.18 23.63 15.62
C GLY A 666 11.12 24.06 16.75
N GLU A 667 11.19 25.36 17.04
CA GLU A 667 12.02 25.93 18.10
C GLU A 667 11.50 25.62 19.51
N GLU A 668 10.18 25.54 19.72
CA GLU A 668 9.60 25.15 21.02
C GLU A 668 9.85 23.66 21.39
N LYS A 669 10.37 22.84 20.46
CA LYS A 669 10.65 21.41 20.67
C LYS A 669 12.15 21.12 20.89
N GLN A 670 13.03 22.09 20.77
CA GLN A 670 14.46 22.02 21.15
C GLN A 670 14.66 22.52 22.60
#